data_f2628e44d010f088eb1dd88be2d34ddf
#
_entry.id   f2628e44d010f088eb1dd88be2d34ddf
#
_cell.length_a   1.000
_cell.length_b   1.000
_cell.length_c   1.000
_cell.angle_alpha   90.00
_cell.angle_beta   90.00
_cell.angle_gamma   90.00
#
_symmetry.space_group_name_H-M   'P 1'
#
loop_
_entity.id
_entity.type
_entity.pdbx_description
1 polymer ?
#
loop_
_entity_poly.entity_id
_entity_poly.type
_entity_poly.pdbx_seq_one_letter_code
_entity_poly.pdbx_strand_id
1 'polypeptide(L)'
;MEFSIPREMDQQQGIALARDFVQREFVDRGMVADLNVHWDIAEDGGPKPHAHVMLTMREVAHDQDGAARFGGKVRDWNSTELLNHWRGAWSEHVNERLAQLGIEARIDHRSFKDQGIDLEPQDKIGPAGSRRDDRGEAAQRAQDHREIARRNGERIIAEPRIALSAITHQQATFTDHDLARFAHRHSDGKAQFDQVRSAIRNSPELVALGRDGQGRERFTSREMLDVERRLERSAEGMAERRDHGVSAGRQEATLAKSAAAGLTLSEEQRDAFAHVTGRERLSLVVGYAGSGKSAMLGVAKDAWEAQGYRVQGAALSGIAAENLEGGSAIPSRTIASLEYGWARGRDQLSSGDVLVIDEAGLVGSRQMQRVLDHAEQAGAKVVLVGDAEQLQAIEAGAAFRALTERHGAAEISQIRRQREDWQRQATRHLATGRTDQALAAYEAAGMVHGHDGKDSARGAVIDGWASERQADPQASRMMLAYTREDVGALNALARERMKADGELGPDHGVKTTRGMRDFAAQDRVMFLRNERSLGVKNGTLGTVETIGQGAMGVRLDDGRRISVDLKTYNDLDHGYATTIHKSQGVTVDRTHGYGARLSQGVRGAAVDRRPGRWRRTRPVRRVQSEAGADQDARHRPGRPSRPSRRARLRGGGDGRATHAAGRLADAGAPEAEPGARRPGRGGSVARRGQAPGERGGEKPRAADGGGPRPHRAGPRGDEDGAAGARQGARRAGPGSEEGHGP
;
A
#
# COMPACT_ATOMS: atom_id res chain seq x y z
N MET A 1 -23.35 -7.93 -4.23
CA MET A 1 -22.16 -7.15 -4.62
C MET A 1 -21.37 -7.91 -5.64
N GLU A 2 -20.78 -7.25 -6.64
CA GLU A 2 -19.96 -7.90 -7.65
C GLU A 2 -18.65 -7.14 -7.80
N PHE A 3 -17.53 -7.86 -7.94
CA PHE A 3 -16.22 -7.26 -8.22
C PHE A 3 -15.39 -8.16 -9.14
N SER A 4 -14.62 -7.51 -10.02
CA SER A 4 -13.74 -8.21 -10.94
C SER A 4 -12.46 -8.64 -10.26
N ILE A 5 -11.99 -9.82 -10.60
CA ILE A 5 -10.69 -10.35 -10.19
C ILE A 5 -9.70 -10.08 -11.33
N PRO A 6 -8.43 -9.72 -11.08
CA PRO A 6 -7.44 -9.57 -12.14
C PRO A 6 -7.26 -10.86 -12.94
N ARG A 7 -7.32 -10.73 -14.26
CA ARG A 7 -7.17 -11.84 -15.20
C ARG A 7 -5.74 -12.39 -15.30
N GLU A 8 -4.80 -11.62 -14.81
CA GLU A 8 -3.38 -11.94 -14.69
C GLU A 8 -3.08 -12.95 -13.58
N MET A 9 -4.04 -13.20 -12.70
CA MET A 9 -3.96 -14.19 -11.64
C MET A 9 -4.46 -15.55 -12.12
N ASP A 10 -3.88 -16.63 -11.60
CA ASP A 10 -4.49 -17.94 -11.75
C ASP A 10 -5.76 -18.09 -10.89
N GLN A 11 -6.52 -19.16 -11.15
CA GLN A 11 -7.80 -19.38 -10.49
C GLN A 11 -7.68 -19.49 -8.96
N GLN A 12 -6.63 -20.15 -8.47
CA GLN A 12 -6.43 -20.32 -7.02
C GLN A 12 -6.07 -18.99 -6.34
N GLN A 13 -5.22 -18.21 -6.98
CA GLN A 13 -4.84 -16.87 -6.52
C GLN A 13 -6.04 -15.93 -6.47
N GLY A 14 -6.87 -15.94 -7.52
CA GLY A 14 -8.07 -15.12 -7.60
C GLY A 14 -9.14 -15.50 -6.58
N ILE A 15 -9.37 -16.80 -6.35
CA ILE A 15 -10.30 -17.27 -5.32
C ILE A 15 -9.80 -16.90 -3.91
N ALA A 16 -8.50 -17.07 -3.65
CA ALA A 16 -7.92 -16.69 -2.37
C ALA A 16 -8.06 -15.20 -2.10
N LEU A 17 -7.76 -14.36 -3.11
CA LEU A 17 -7.92 -12.91 -3.04
C LEU A 17 -9.36 -12.49 -2.73
N ALA A 18 -10.33 -13.05 -3.47
CA ALA A 18 -11.75 -12.74 -3.29
C ALA A 18 -12.26 -13.16 -1.89
N ARG A 19 -11.87 -14.35 -1.43
CA ARG A 19 -12.25 -14.86 -0.11
C ARG A 19 -11.69 -14.00 1.02
N ASP A 20 -10.41 -13.62 0.94
CA ASP A 20 -9.76 -12.78 1.94
C ASP A 20 -10.41 -11.39 2.02
N PHE A 21 -10.72 -10.78 0.88
CA PHE A 21 -11.44 -9.52 0.84
C PHE A 21 -12.84 -9.61 1.45
N VAL A 22 -13.62 -10.64 1.07
CA VAL A 22 -14.99 -10.85 1.59
C VAL A 22 -14.96 -11.09 3.09
N GLN A 23 -14.02 -11.88 3.56
CA GLN A 23 -13.83 -12.10 5.00
C GLN A 23 -13.53 -10.77 5.71
N ARG A 24 -12.60 -10.00 5.18
CA ARG A 24 -12.11 -8.75 5.78
C ARG A 24 -13.17 -7.64 5.81
N GLU A 25 -13.86 -7.43 4.71
CA GLU A 25 -14.71 -6.26 4.55
C GLU A 25 -16.18 -6.50 4.90
N PHE A 26 -16.63 -7.75 4.90
CA PHE A 26 -18.04 -8.07 5.14
C PHE A 26 -18.25 -9.01 6.34
N VAL A 27 -17.63 -10.18 6.35
CA VAL A 27 -17.88 -11.20 7.38
C VAL A 27 -17.41 -10.69 8.74
N ASP A 28 -16.22 -10.10 8.81
CA ASP A 28 -15.68 -9.53 10.05
C ASP A 28 -16.47 -8.32 10.57
N ARG A 29 -17.34 -7.75 9.74
CA ARG A 29 -18.28 -6.69 10.13
C ARG A 29 -19.65 -7.23 10.59
N GLY A 30 -19.76 -8.56 10.70
CA GLY A 30 -20.97 -9.22 11.19
C GLY A 30 -21.98 -9.61 10.10
N MET A 31 -21.64 -9.44 8.82
CA MET A 31 -22.45 -9.92 7.71
C MET A 31 -22.19 -11.40 7.47
N VAL A 32 -23.22 -12.16 7.09
CA VAL A 32 -23.00 -13.43 6.43
C VAL A 32 -22.87 -13.19 4.95
N ALA A 33 -21.83 -13.75 4.36
CA ALA A 33 -21.53 -13.61 2.96
C ALA A 33 -21.56 -14.98 2.26
N ASP A 34 -22.29 -15.05 1.15
CA ASP A 34 -22.21 -16.16 0.19
C ASP A 34 -21.37 -15.69 -0.99
N LEU A 35 -20.20 -16.30 -1.17
CA LEU A 35 -19.21 -15.93 -2.16
C LEU A 35 -19.17 -16.97 -3.29
N ASN A 36 -19.52 -16.54 -4.48
CA ASN A 36 -19.43 -17.31 -5.71
C ASN A 36 -18.41 -16.69 -6.66
N VAL A 37 -17.38 -17.43 -7.03
CA VAL A 37 -16.33 -16.99 -7.94
C VAL A 37 -16.52 -17.68 -9.29
N HIS A 38 -16.65 -16.88 -10.34
CA HIS A 38 -16.81 -17.31 -11.70
C HIS A 38 -15.53 -17.09 -12.48
N TRP A 39 -15.18 -18.07 -13.32
CA TRP A 39 -13.99 -18.02 -14.17
C TRP A 39 -14.39 -18.15 -15.63
N ASP A 40 -15.17 -17.16 -16.10
CA ASP A 40 -15.70 -17.12 -17.44
C ASP A 40 -14.59 -16.81 -18.45
N ILE A 41 -14.86 -17.11 -19.73
CA ILE A 41 -13.99 -16.75 -20.83
C ILE A 41 -14.58 -15.47 -21.48
N ALA A 42 -13.75 -14.47 -21.67
CA ALA A 42 -14.12 -13.24 -22.36
C ALA A 42 -14.16 -13.46 -23.89
N GLU A 43 -14.71 -12.51 -24.62
CA GLU A 43 -14.76 -12.54 -26.09
C GLU A 43 -13.39 -12.59 -26.76
N ASP A 44 -12.36 -12.10 -26.08
CA ASP A 44 -10.96 -12.17 -26.53
C ASP A 44 -10.30 -13.55 -26.26
N GLY A 45 -11.08 -14.53 -25.78
CA GLY A 45 -10.61 -15.87 -25.44
C GLY A 45 -9.82 -15.97 -24.14
N GLY A 46 -9.60 -14.84 -23.44
CA GLY A 46 -8.92 -14.82 -22.16
C GLY A 46 -9.87 -15.00 -20.96
N PRO A 47 -9.34 -15.28 -19.76
CA PRO A 47 -10.15 -15.40 -18.57
C PRO A 47 -10.80 -14.07 -18.19
N LYS A 48 -12.07 -14.11 -17.73
CA LYS A 48 -12.84 -13.00 -17.18
C LYS A 48 -13.31 -13.33 -15.76
N PRO A 49 -12.38 -13.46 -14.81
CA PRO A 49 -12.73 -13.86 -13.46
C PRO A 49 -13.44 -12.74 -12.72
N HIS A 50 -14.47 -13.10 -11.96
CA HIS A 50 -15.22 -12.18 -11.13
C HIS A 50 -15.89 -12.89 -9.96
N ALA A 51 -16.24 -12.15 -8.94
CA ALA A 51 -16.89 -12.67 -7.76
C ALA A 51 -18.26 -12.01 -7.56
N HIS A 52 -19.26 -12.86 -7.25
CA HIS A 52 -20.56 -12.44 -6.76
C HIS A 52 -20.62 -12.71 -5.26
N VAL A 53 -20.99 -11.69 -4.50
CA VAL A 53 -21.15 -11.80 -3.05
C VAL A 53 -22.54 -11.38 -2.67
N MET A 54 -23.28 -12.31 -2.09
CA MET A 54 -24.57 -12.03 -1.46
C MET A 54 -24.31 -11.79 0.03
N LEU A 55 -24.81 -10.66 0.55
CA LEU A 55 -24.55 -10.19 1.91
C LEU A 55 -25.87 -10.08 2.68
N THR A 56 -25.86 -10.45 3.95
CA THR A 56 -26.98 -10.17 4.84
C THR A 56 -27.00 -8.69 5.23
N MET A 57 -28.19 -8.11 5.31
CA MET A 57 -28.44 -6.76 5.85
C MET A 57 -28.78 -6.79 7.34
N ARG A 58 -28.59 -7.93 7.97
CA ARG A 58 -28.85 -8.17 9.39
C ARG A 58 -27.66 -8.88 9.99
N GLU A 59 -27.31 -8.51 11.20
CA GLU A 59 -26.36 -9.29 12.00
C GLU A 59 -26.89 -10.69 12.20
N VAL A 60 -26.01 -11.67 12.27
CA VAL A 60 -26.37 -13.04 12.62
C VAL A 60 -25.74 -13.35 13.97
N ALA A 61 -26.57 -13.70 14.93
CA ALA A 61 -26.16 -14.14 16.25
C ALA A 61 -26.55 -15.61 16.43
N HIS A 62 -25.81 -16.35 17.25
CA HIS A 62 -26.19 -17.69 17.65
C HIS A 62 -26.88 -17.61 19.02
N ASP A 63 -27.95 -18.33 19.20
CA ASP A 63 -28.61 -18.49 20.50
C ASP A 63 -27.84 -19.46 21.41
N GLN A 64 -28.35 -19.66 22.62
CA GLN A 64 -27.71 -20.54 23.62
C GLN A 64 -27.61 -22.02 23.15
N ASP A 65 -28.44 -22.43 22.19
CA ASP A 65 -28.45 -23.76 21.59
C ASP A 65 -27.59 -23.84 20.32
N GLY A 66 -26.88 -22.75 19.96
CA GLY A 66 -26.04 -22.68 18.78
C GLY A 66 -26.78 -22.41 17.46
N ALA A 67 -28.09 -22.19 17.50
CA ALA A 67 -28.89 -21.91 16.30
C ALA A 67 -28.70 -20.44 15.85
N ALA A 68 -28.47 -20.27 14.55
CA ALA A 68 -28.28 -18.93 13.97
C ALA A 68 -29.60 -18.15 13.91
N ARG A 69 -29.63 -16.93 14.42
CA ARG A 69 -30.77 -16.02 14.37
C ARG A 69 -30.38 -14.67 13.78
N PHE A 70 -31.28 -14.11 12.96
CA PHE A 70 -31.09 -12.75 12.43
C PHE A 70 -31.40 -11.71 13.50
N GLY A 71 -30.44 -10.82 13.75
CA GLY A 71 -30.57 -9.65 14.57
C GLY A 71 -31.30 -8.48 13.89
N GLY A 72 -31.07 -7.26 14.37
CA GLY A 72 -31.61 -6.03 13.79
C GLY A 72 -31.08 -5.76 12.38
N LYS A 73 -31.84 -5.04 11.56
CA LYS A 73 -31.38 -4.55 10.26
C LYS A 73 -30.37 -3.42 10.50
N VAL A 74 -29.13 -3.55 9.96
CA VAL A 74 -28.09 -2.52 10.03
C VAL A 74 -28.17 -1.67 8.75
N ARG A 75 -28.77 -0.48 8.84
CA ARG A 75 -29.00 0.37 7.67
C ARG A 75 -27.72 0.96 7.10
N ASP A 76 -26.73 1.20 7.95
CA ASP A 76 -25.44 1.79 7.58
C ASP A 76 -24.64 0.91 6.62
N TRP A 77 -24.92 -0.39 6.59
CA TRP A 77 -24.31 -1.31 5.61
C TRP A 77 -24.71 -1.05 4.16
N ASN A 78 -25.69 -0.19 3.92
CA ASN A 78 -26.12 0.22 2.59
C ASN A 78 -25.84 1.72 2.33
N SER A 79 -24.90 2.31 3.06
CA SER A 79 -24.49 3.70 2.84
C SER A 79 -23.57 3.84 1.64
N THR A 80 -23.62 5.00 0.99
CA THR A 80 -22.75 5.34 -0.14
C THR A 80 -21.29 5.46 0.32
N GLU A 81 -21.07 5.98 1.52
CA GLU A 81 -19.75 6.10 2.13
C GLU A 81 -19.08 4.75 2.29
N LEU A 82 -19.82 3.76 2.79
CA LEU A 82 -19.31 2.41 2.95
C LEU A 82 -19.06 1.71 1.61
N LEU A 83 -19.91 1.96 0.61
CA LEU A 83 -19.68 1.47 -0.76
C LEU A 83 -18.39 2.03 -1.36
N ASN A 84 -18.14 3.32 -1.18
CA ASN A 84 -16.90 3.96 -1.65
C ASN A 84 -15.68 3.46 -0.90
N HIS A 85 -15.81 3.22 0.41
CA HIS A 85 -14.77 2.57 1.20
C HIS A 85 -14.43 1.17 0.63
N TRP A 86 -15.41 0.34 0.34
CA TRP A 86 -15.18 -1.00 -0.22
C TRP A 86 -14.54 -0.98 -1.60
N ARG A 87 -14.87 0.01 -2.43
CA ARG A 87 -14.20 0.19 -3.74
C ARG A 87 -12.72 0.50 -3.57
N GLY A 88 -12.39 1.43 -2.67
CA GLY A 88 -11.00 1.76 -2.33
C GLY A 88 -10.26 0.57 -1.74
N ALA A 89 -10.84 -0.07 -0.73
CA ALA A 89 -10.26 -1.24 -0.07
C ALA A 89 -10.03 -2.41 -1.03
N TRP A 90 -10.94 -2.64 -2.01
CA TRP A 90 -10.74 -3.64 -3.06
C TRP A 90 -9.56 -3.31 -3.96
N SER A 91 -9.46 -2.04 -4.39
CA SER A 91 -8.36 -1.59 -5.23
C SER A 91 -7.00 -1.75 -4.53
N GLU A 92 -6.90 -1.35 -3.27
CA GLU A 92 -5.69 -1.52 -2.47
C GLU A 92 -5.33 -3.01 -2.31
N HIS A 93 -6.31 -3.84 -1.95
CA HIS A 93 -6.12 -5.26 -1.73
C HIS A 93 -5.65 -6.01 -2.99
N VAL A 94 -6.25 -5.68 -4.14
CA VAL A 94 -5.84 -6.22 -5.45
C VAL A 94 -4.44 -5.79 -5.80
N ASN A 95 -4.15 -4.49 -5.71
CA ASN A 95 -2.86 -3.93 -6.12
C ASN A 95 -1.72 -4.47 -5.25
N GLU A 96 -1.95 -4.64 -3.97
CA GLU A 96 -1.02 -5.29 -3.06
C GLU A 96 -0.74 -6.74 -3.48
N ARG A 97 -1.80 -7.48 -3.83
CA ARG A 97 -1.65 -8.88 -4.26
C ARG A 97 -0.94 -9.01 -5.61
N LEU A 98 -1.26 -8.15 -6.57
CA LEU A 98 -0.57 -8.09 -7.87
C LEU A 98 0.92 -7.80 -7.70
N ALA A 99 1.26 -6.87 -6.82
CA ALA A 99 2.64 -6.55 -6.51
C ALA A 99 3.39 -7.74 -5.88
N GLN A 100 2.77 -8.44 -4.92
CA GLN A 100 3.35 -9.66 -4.31
C GLN A 100 3.62 -10.76 -5.33
N LEU A 101 2.83 -10.82 -6.39
CA LEU A 101 2.99 -11.78 -7.49
C LEU A 101 3.95 -11.31 -8.59
N GLY A 102 4.55 -10.12 -8.46
CA GLY A 102 5.42 -9.54 -9.47
C GLY A 102 4.66 -9.13 -10.76
N ILE A 103 3.35 -8.94 -10.68
CA ILE A 103 2.50 -8.54 -11.81
C ILE A 103 2.41 -7.01 -11.83
N GLU A 104 2.78 -6.40 -12.96
CA GLU A 104 2.79 -4.94 -13.13
C GLU A 104 1.40 -4.31 -13.27
N ALA A 105 0.36 -5.11 -13.57
CA ALA A 105 -1.01 -4.61 -13.67
C ALA A 105 -1.48 -3.98 -12.36
N ARG A 106 -2.24 -2.90 -12.46
CA ARG A 106 -2.85 -2.19 -11.31
C ARG A 106 -4.29 -1.83 -11.63
N ILE A 107 -5.11 -1.72 -10.59
CA ILE A 107 -6.49 -1.22 -10.71
C ILE A 107 -6.65 0.06 -9.89
N ASP A 108 -7.50 0.96 -10.38
CA ASP A 108 -7.88 2.20 -9.70
C ASP A 108 -9.40 2.22 -9.54
N HIS A 109 -9.88 2.47 -8.33
CA HIS A 109 -11.30 2.51 -8.00
C HIS A 109 -11.96 3.87 -8.31
N ARG A 110 -11.16 4.90 -8.54
CA ARG A 110 -11.66 6.25 -8.86
C ARG A 110 -12.36 6.25 -10.22
N SER A 111 -13.35 7.09 -10.39
CA SER A 111 -13.97 7.28 -11.70
C SER A 111 -12.98 7.87 -12.71
N PHE A 112 -13.21 7.67 -14.00
CA PHE A 112 -12.39 8.30 -15.05
C PHE A 112 -12.31 9.82 -14.90
N LYS A 113 -13.42 10.43 -14.49
CA LYS A 113 -13.46 11.88 -14.21
C LYS A 113 -12.52 12.28 -13.07
N ASP A 114 -12.49 11.50 -11.98
CA ASP A 114 -11.61 11.77 -10.84
C ASP A 114 -10.14 11.48 -11.17
N GLN A 115 -9.89 10.63 -12.15
CA GLN A 115 -8.57 10.36 -12.73
C GLN A 115 -8.16 11.40 -13.78
N GLY A 116 -9.05 12.31 -14.18
CA GLY A 116 -8.82 13.28 -15.25
C GLY A 116 -8.86 12.67 -16.66
N ILE A 117 -9.46 11.49 -16.82
CA ILE A 117 -9.60 10.78 -18.10
C ILE A 117 -10.96 11.13 -18.71
N ASP A 118 -10.95 11.73 -19.90
CA ASP A 118 -12.16 12.13 -20.61
C ASP A 118 -12.77 10.99 -21.44
N LEU A 119 -13.17 9.92 -20.75
CA LEU A 119 -13.89 8.79 -21.29
C LEU A 119 -15.14 8.51 -20.47
N GLU A 120 -16.19 8.03 -21.14
CA GLU A 120 -17.39 7.57 -20.47
C GLU A 120 -17.14 6.19 -19.85
N PRO A 121 -17.51 6.00 -18.56
CA PRO A 121 -17.40 4.69 -17.94
C PRO A 121 -18.39 3.71 -18.57
N GLN A 122 -17.93 2.47 -18.80
CA GLN A 122 -18.76 1.40 -19.34
C GLN A 122 -19.41 0.61 -18.21
N ASP A 123 -20.72 0.45 -18.29
CA ASP A 123 -21.46 -0.44 -17.40
C ASP A 123 -21.22 -1.91 -17.79
N LYS A 124 -21.20 -2.80 -16.79
CA LYS A 124 -21.07 -4.24 -17.04
C LYS A 124 -22.34 -4.79 -17.67
N ILE A 125 -22.19 -5.51 -18.77
CA ILE A 125 -23.24 -6.37 -19.33
C ILE A 125 -23.35 -7.59 -18.40
N GLY A 126 -24.49 -7.76 -17.73
CA GLY A 126 -24.70 -8.92 -16.86
C GLY A 126 -24.80 -10.24 -17.67
N PRO A 127 -24.60 -11.43 -17.04
CA PRO A 127 -24.61 -12.73 -17.75
C PRO A 127 -25.89 -13.02 -18.56
N ALA A 128 -27.02 -12.50 -18.10
CA ALA A 128 -28.28 -12.59 -18.84
C ALA A 128 -28.30 -11.72 -20.09
N GLY A 129 -27.68 -10.52 -20.00
CA GLY A 129 -27.54 -9.61 -21.13
C GLY A 129 -26.58 -10.15 -22.19
N SER A 130 -25.41 -10.67 -21.78
CA SER A 130 -24.46 -11.30 -22.71
C SER A 130 -25.07 -12.49 -23.45
N ARG A 131 -25.75 -13.42 -22.73
CA ARG A 131 -26.42 -14.58 -23.36
C ARG A 131 -27.55 -14.21 -24.30
N ARG A 132 -28.22 -13.08 -24.10
CA ARG A 132 -29.25 -12.56 -25.00
C ARG A 132 -28.60 -11.91 -26.23
N ASP A 133 -27.54 -11.18 -26.05
CA ASP A 133 -26.76 -10.56 -27.10
C ASP A 133 -26.14 -11.64 -28.03
N ASP A 134 -25.54 -12.70 -27.45
CA ASP A 134 -25.01 -13.86 -28.18
C ASP A 134 -26.08 -14.59 -29.03
N ARG A 135 -27.37 -14.49 -28.64
CA ARG A 135 -28.51 -15.04 -29.40
C ARG A 135 -29.14 -14.05 -30.35
N GLY A 136 -28.56 -12.83 -30.47
CA GLY A 136 -29.15 -11.76 -31.29
C GLY A 136 -30.43 -11.17 -30.67
N GLU A 137 -30.73 -11.43 -29.38
CA GLU A 137 -31.86 -10.82 -28.66
C GLU A 137 -31.45 -9.45 -28.14
N ALA A 138 -32.30 -8.45 -28.35
CA ALA A 138 -32.04 -7.10 -27.83
C ALA A 138 -31.90 -7.07 -26.31
N ALA A 139 -30.66 -6.84 -25.86
CA ALA A 139 -30.34 -6.59 -24.45
C ALA A 139 -29.96 -5.13 -24.30
N GLN A 140 -30.78 -4.34 -23.66
CA GLN A 140 -30.61 -2.88 -23.54
C GLN A 140 -29.23 -2.51 -22.99
N ARG A 141 -28.74 -3.23 -21.96
CA ARG A 141 -27.40 -2.99 -21.38
C ARG A 141 -26.26 -3.31 -22.35
N ALA A 142 -26.39 -4.32 -23.22
CA ALA A 142 -25.40 -4.60 -24.23
C ALA A 142 -25.40 -3.51 -25.30
N GLN A 143 -26.56 -2.98 -25.63
CA GLN A 143 -26.71 -1.87 -26.54
C GLN A 143 -26.11 -0.57 -25.98
N ASP A 144 -26.44 -0.22 -24.72
CA ASP A 144 -25.85 0.92 -24.00
C ASP A 144 -24.31 0.80 -23.92
N HIS A 145 -23.79 -0.40 -23.66
CA HIS A 145 -22.36 -0.66 -23.60
C HIS A 145 -21.68 -0.43 -24.96
N ARG A 146 -22.27 -0.93 -26.05
CA ARG A 146 -21.76 -0.68 -27.41
C ARG A 146 -21.83 0.80 -27.79
N GLU A 147 -22.90 1.49 -27.43
CA GLU A 147 -23.02 2.93 -27.67
C GLU A 147 -21.96 3.75 -26.93
N ILE A 148 -21.69 3.42 -25.65
CA ILE A 148 -20.61 4.05 -24.89
C ILE A 148 -19.25 3.74 -25.52
N ALA A 149 -19.00 2.47 -25.91
CA ALA A 149 -17.78 2.08 -26.58
C ALA A 149 -17.60 2.86 -27.90
N ARG A 150 -18.66 2.99 -28.70
CA ARG A 150 -18.67 3.76 -29.94
C ARG A 150 -18.35 5.24 -29.70
N ARG A 151 -19.02 5.90 -28.73
CA ARG A 151 -18.76 7.31 -28.41
C ARG A 151 -17.33 7.52 -27.90
N ASN A 152 -16.83 6.62 -27.05
CA ASN A 152 -15.44 6.64 -26.60
C ASN A 152 -14.47 6.45 -27.78
N GLY A 153 -14.77 5.53 -28.69
CA GLY A 153 -13.99 5.31 -29.90
C GLY A 153 -13.96 6.55 -30.80
N GLU A 154 -15.09 7.23 -30.99
CA GLU A 154 -15.17 8.50 -31.74
C GLU A 154 -14.32 9.59 -31.11
N ARG A 155 -14.38 9.75 -29.76
CA ARG A 155 -13.53 10.69 -29.04
C ARG A 155 -12.05 10.40 -29.20
N ILE A 156 -11.66 9.11 -29.07
CA ILE A 156 -10.26 8.70 -29.21
C ILE A 156 -9.77 8.91 -30.66
N ILE A 157 -10.62 8.65 -31.69
CA ILE A 157 -10.26 8.91 -33.10
C ILE A 157 -10.03 10.41 -33.30
N ALA A 158 -10.90 11.25 -32.72
CA ALA A 158 -10.78 12.70 -32.84
C ALA A 158 -9.57 13.23 -32.05
N GLU A 159 -9.30 12.66 -30.87
CA GLU A 159 -8.25 13.09 -29.96
C GLU A 159 -7.51 11.89 -29.32
N PRO A 160 -6.53 11.29 -30.03
CA PRO A 160 -5.81 10.10 -29.56
C PRO A 160 -5.05 10.25 -28.24
N ARG A 161 -4.75 11.50 -27.83
CA ARG A 161 -4.10 11.78 -26.55
C ARG A 161 -4.93 11.28 -25.36
N ILE A 162 -6.26 11.23 -25.45
CA ILE A 162 -7.14 10.72 -24.42
C ILE A 162 -6.78 9.26 -24.06
N ALA A 163 -6.59 8.43 -25.09
CA ALA A 163 -6.18 7.05 -24.91
C ALA A 163 -4.76 6.94 -24.32
N LEU A 164 -3.84 7.75 -24.83
CA LEU A 164 -2.44 7.75 -24.36
C LEU A 164 -2.33 8.20 -22.90
N SER A 165 -3.07 9.25 -22.51
CA SER A 165 -3.13 9.70 -21.12
C SER A 165 -3.76 8.64 -20.22
N ALA A 166 -4.86 8.00 -20.64
CA ALA A 166 -5.52 6.94 -19.89
C ALA A 166 -4.60 5.72 -19.68
N ILE A 167 -3.86 5.29 -20.70
CA ILE A 167 -2.93 4.17 -20.58
C ILE A 167 -1.76 4.56 -19.67
N THR A 168 -1.18 5.74 -19.87
CA THR A 168 0.00 6.19 -19.08
C THR A 168 -0.36 6.65 -17.66
N HIS A 169 -1.62 6.68 -17.30
CA HIS A 169 -2.04 6.87 -15.91
C HIS A 169 -1.69 5.67 -15.03
N GLN A 170 -1.80 4.47 -15.59
CA GLN A 170 -1.57 3.22 -14.86
C GLN A 170 -0.16 2.64 -15.07
N GLN A 171 0.47 2.88 -16.22
CA GLN A 171 1.79 2.34 -16.56
C GLN A 171 2.60 3.34 -17.39
N ALA A 172 3.79 3.72 -16.93
CA ALA A 172 4.63 4.73 -17.60
C ALA A 172 5.00 4.33 -19.03
N THR A 173 5.17 3.02 -19.27
CA THR A 173 5.44 2.46 -20.60
C THR A 173 4.52 1.30 -20.89
N PHE A 174 4.14 1.13 -22.17
CA PHE A 174 3.21 0.09 -22.58
C PHE A 174 3.63 -0.55 -23.91
N THR A 175 3.05 -1.70 -24.22
CA THR A 175 3.28 -2.45 -25.46
C THR A 175 2.17 -2.21 -26.48
N ASP A 176 2.36 -2.66 -27.73
CA ASP A 176 1.29 -2.65 -28.74
C ASP A 176 0.10 -3.55 -28.33
N HIS A 177 0.35 -4.61 -27.56
CA HIS A 177 -0.71 -5.45 -27.01
C HIS A 177 -1.59 -4.68 -26.01
N ASP A 178 -0.99 -3.86 -25.15
CA ASP A 178 -1.72 -3.04 -24.18
C ASP A 178 -2.55 -1.97 -24.89
N LEU A 179 -1.98 -1.36 -25.94
CA LEU A 179 -2.68 -0.42 -26.80
C LEU A 179 -3.85 -1.08 -27.52
N ALA A 180 -3.66 -2.27 -28.10
CA ALA A 180 -4.71 -3.00 -28.77
C ALA A 180 -5.83 -3.40 -27.80
N ARG A 181 -5.49 -3.84 -26.60
CA ARG A 181 -6.45 -4.17 -25.54
C ARG A 181 -7.26 -2.94 -25.10
N PHE A 182 -6.62 -1.79 -24.98
CA PHE A 182 -7.30 -0.52 -24.69
C PHE A 182 -8.25 -0.12 -25.82
N ALA A 183 -7.77 -0.16 -27.07
CA ALA A 183 -8.58 0.15 -28.26
C ALA A 183 -9.81 -0.77 -28.36
N HIS A 184 -9.64 -2.07 -28.14
CA HIS A 184 -10.74 -3.04 -28.15
C HIS A 184 -11.81 -2.74 -27.11
N ARG A 185 -11.42 -2.32 -25.90
CA ARG A 185 -12.37 -1.94 -24.84
C ARG A 185 -13.21 -0.73 -25.20
N HIS A 186 -12.66 0.22 -25.96
CA HIS A 186 -13.26 1.52 -26.27
C HIS A 186 -13.65 1.67 -27.74
N SER A 187 -14.07 0.58 -28.39
CA SER A 187 -14.58 0.59 -29.76
C SER A 187 -15.73 -0.39 -29.94
N ASP A 188 -16.65 -0.07 -30.85
CA ASP A 188 -17.76 -0.92 -31.24
C ASP A 188 -17.43 -1.59 -32.58
N GLY A 189 -17.12 -2.89 -32.49
CA GLY A 189 -16.82 -3.71 -33.65
C GLY A 189 -15.43 -3.49 -34.29
N LYS A 190 -15.10 -4.36 -35.25
CA LYS A 190 -13.75 -4.43 -35.85
C LYS A 190 -13.37 -3.15 -36.58
N ALA A 191 -14.30 -2.56 -37.30
CA ALA A 191 -14.00 -1.38 -38.15
C ALA A 191 -13.56 -0.18 -37.28
N GLN A 192 -14.28 0.10 -36.18
CA GLN A 192 -13.91 1.18 -35.26
C GLN A 192 -12.65 0.84 -34.46
N PHE A 193 -12.46 -0.42 -34.05
CA PHE A 193 -11.23 -0.87 -33.43
C PHE A 193 -9.99 -0.58 -34.31
N ASP A 194 -10.05 -0.92 -35.59
CA ASP A 194 -8.96 -0.66 -36.54
C ASP A 194 -8.69 0.84 -36.67
N GLN A 195 -9.73 1.68 -36.68
CA GLN A 195 -9.63 3.14 -36.72
C GLN A 195 -9.02 3.71 -35.45
N VAL A 196 -9.52 3.31 -34.27
CA VAL A 196 -9.01 3.74 -32.98
C VAL A 196 -7.53 3.37 -32.81
N ARG A 197 -7.20 2.11 -33.12
CA ARG A 197 -5.81 1.65 -33.07
C ARG A 197 -4.90 2.42 -34.02
N SER A 198 -5.36 2.66 -35.25
CA SER A 198 -4.62 3.45 -36.24
C SER A 198 -4.44 4.90 -35.81
N ALA A 199 -5.49 5.53 -35.24
CA ALA A 199 -5.43 6.90 -34.76
C ALA A 199 -4.39 7.04 -33.60
N ILE A 200 -4.38 6.11 -32.65
CA ILE A 200 -3.41 6.14 -31.56
C ILE A 200 -1.98 5.88 -32.11
N ARG A 201 -1.81 4.90 -32.98
CA ARG A 201 -0.49 4.55 -33.57
C ARG A 201 0.13 5.68 -34.39
N ASN A 202 -0.68 6.44 -35.09
CA ASN A 202 -0.26 7.56 -35.94
C ASN A 202 -0.23 8.91 -35.19
N SER A 203 -0.57 8.91 -33.89
CA SER A 203 -0.56 10.12 -33.08
C SER A 203 0.87 10.65 -32.89
N PRO A 204 1.11 11.95 -33.08
CA PRO A 204 2.40 12.59 -32.75
C PRO A 204 2.70 12.55 -31.25
N GLU A 205 1.68 12.29 -30.43
CA GLU A 205 1.82 12.16 -28.98
C GLU A 205 2.31 10.77 -28.53
N LEU A 206 2.33 9.77 -29.45
CA LEU A 206 2.90 8.46 -29.18
C LEU A 206 4.41 8.49 -29.37
N VAL A 207 5.14 8.07 -28.36
CA VAL A 207 6.60 8.02 -28.41
C VAL A 207 7.08 6.56 -28.33
N ALA A 208 7.87 6.13 -29.30
CA ALA A 208 8.53 4.83 -29.30
C ALA A 208 9.81 4.89 -28.46
N LEU A 209 9.96 3.98 -27.52
CA LEU A 209 11.11 3.87 -26.62
C LEU A 209 12.13 2.81 -27.05
N GLY A 210 11.84 2.08 -28.14
CA GLY A 210 12.64 0.94 -28.57
C GLY A 210 12.11 -0.38 -28.08
N ARG A 211 12.98 -1.41 -28.04
CA ARG A 211 12.60 -2.77 -27.63
C ARG A 211 13.12 -3.12 -26.25
N ASP A 212 12.29 -3.78 -25.47
CA ASP A 212 12.68 -4.29 -24.16
C ASP A 212 13.56 -5.55 -24.26
N GLY A 213 14.06 -6.05 -23.13
CA GLY A 213 14.89 -7.25 -23.04
C GLY A 213 14.22 -8.53 -23.57
N GLN A 214 12.91 -8.49 -23.83
CA GLN A 214 12.12 -9.58 -24.44
C GLN A 214 11.85 -9.32 -25.94
N GLY A 215 12.44 -8.26 -26.51
CA GLY A 215 12.27 -7.89 -27.91
C GLY A 215 10.94 -7.20 -28.24
N ARG A 216 10.11 -6.87 -27.27
CA ARG A 216 8.82 -6.22 -27.47
C ARG A 216 9.01 -4.71 -27.58
N GLU A 217 8.35 -4.09 -28.55
CA GLU A 217 8.33 -2.63 -28.68
C GLU A 217 7.63 -1.99 -27.49
N ARG A 218 8.26 -0.98 -26.91
CA ARG A 218 7.73 -0.19 -25.79
C ARG A 218 7.41 1.22 -26.25
N PHE A 219 6.32 1.73 -25.74
CA PHE A 219 5.79 3.05 -26.03
C PHE A 219 5.50 3.81 -24.75
N THR A 220 5.46 5.14 -24.86
CA THR A 220 4.92 6.02 -23.84
C THR A 220 4.18 7.18 -24.49
N SER A 221 3.58 8.07 -23.73
CA SER A 221 3.03 9.33 -24.23
C SER A 221 4.04 10.47 -24.09
N ARG A 222 3.93 11.48 -24.98
CA ARG A 222 4.71 12.73 -24.86
C ARG A 222 4.44 13.40 -23.53
N GLU A 223 3.18 13.42 -23.10
CA GLU A 223 2.78 13.95 -21.79
C GLU A 223 3.56 13.29 -20.63
N MET A 224 3.67 11.94 -20.64
CA MET A 224 4.42 11.23 -19.60
C MET A 224 5.90 11.54 -19.61
N LEU A 225 6.51 11.64 -20.81
CA LEU A 225 7.89 12.11 -20.95
C LEU A 225 8.09 13.53 -20.43
N ASP A 226 7.12 14.41 -20.66
CA ASP A 226 7.20 15.79 -20.17
C ASP A 226 7.02 15.86 -18.64
N VAL A 227 6.25 14.96 -18.04
CA VAL A 227 6.17 14.76 -16.58
C VAL A 227 7.53 14.34 -16.05
N GLU A 228 8.15 13.31 -16.61
CA GLU A 228 9.44 12.80 -16.17
C GLU A 228 10.55 13.83 -16.37
N ARG A 229 10.56 14.56 -17.48
CA ARG A 229 11.52 15.66 -17.72
C ARG A 229 11.35 16.84 -16.77
N ARG A 230 10.11 17.16 -16.37
CA ARG A 230 9.86 18.20 -15.36
C ARG A 230 10.32 17.75 -14.00
N LEU A 231 9.94 16.53 -13.61
CA LEU A 231 10.41 15.90 -12.38
C LEU A 231 11.94 15.96 -12.26
N GLU A 232 12.62 15.56 -13.32
CA GLU A 232 14.08 15.56 -13.39
C GLU A 232 14.66 16.97 -13.24
N ARG A 233 14.14 17.95 -13.97
CA ARG A 233 14.59 19.36 -13.89
C ARG A 233 14.40 19.95 -12.49
N SER A 234 13.23 19.73 -11.88
CA SER A 234 12.99 20.23 -10.52
C SER A 234 13.90 19.55 -9.51
N ALA A 235 14.13 18.24 -9.65
CA ALA A 235 15.06 17.53 -8.78
C ALA A 235 16.51 18.03 -8.95
N GLU A 236 16.98 18.24 -10.18
CA GLU A 236 18.30 18.77 -10.50
C GLU A 236 18.48 20.19 -9.94
N GLY A 237 17.51 21.09 -10.20
CA GLY A 237 17.52 22.44 -9.66
C GLY A 237 17.55 22.48 -8.13
N MET A 238 16.84 21.58 -7.47
CA MET A 238 16.87 21.47 -6.00
C MET A 238 18.18 20.86 -5.48
N ALA A 239 18.75 19.86 -6.18
CA ALA A 239 20.00 19.23 -5.78
C ALA A 239 21.21 20.17 -5.89
N GLU A 240 21.21 21.09 -6.87
CA GLU A 240 22.25 22.08 -7.05
C GLU A 240 22.21 23.24 -6.05
N ARG A 241 21.03 23.54 -5.48
CA ARG A 241 20.86 24.63 -4.50
C ARG A 241 21.39 24.22 -3.13
N ARG A 242 22.23 25.05 -2.52
CA ARG A 242 22.98 24.76 -1.28
C ARG A 242 22.73 25.82 -0.19
N ASP A 243 21.49 26.02 0.16
CA ASP A 243 21.09 27.09 1.10
C ASP A 243 20.23 26.58 2.30
N HIS A 244 20.02 25.26 2.43
CA HIS A 244 19.18 24.65 3.47
C HIS A 244 19.95 23.82 4.50
N GLY A 245 21.21 24.12 4.76
CA GLY A 245 22.03 23.36 5.69
C GLY A 245 21.78 23.68 7.16
N VAL A 246 21.99 22.69 7.99
CA VAL A 246 22.15 22.86 9.44
C VAL A 246 23.64 23.06 9.75
N SER A 247 23.98 24.04 10.58
CA SER A 247 25.38 24.27 10.96
C SER A 247 25.97 23.09 11.75
N ALA A 248 27.25 22.80 11.57
CA ALA A 248 27.94 21.67 12.20
C ALA A 248 27.79 21.70 13.73
N GLY A 249 27.89 22.86 14.37
CA GLY A 249 27.72 22.97 15.82
C GLY A 249 26.30 22.59 16.29
N ARG A 250 25.24 22.87 15.47
CA ARG A 250 23.87 22.43 15.80
C ARG A 250 23.67 20.94 15.54
N GLN A 251 24.28 20.40 14.49
CA GLN A 251 24.29 18.96 14.24
C GLN A 251 24.90 18.20 15.42
N GLU A 252 26.09 18.60 15.87
CA GLU A 252 26.80 18.01 17.02
C GLU A 252 26.00 18.15 18.31
N ALA A 253 25.46 19.33 18.60
CA ALA A 253 24.65 19.56 19.79
C ALA A 253 23.39 18.68 19.80
N THR A 254 22.75 18.49 18.64
CA THR A 254 21.55 17.64 18.51
C THR A 254 21.90 16.17 18.68
N LEU A 255 23.01 15.69 18.13
CA LEU A 255 23.49 14.32 18.31
C LEU A 255 23.85 14.06 19.77
N ALA A 256 24.52 15.00 20.44
CA ALA A 256 24.85 14.90 21.86
C ALA A 256 23.59 14.87 22.74
N LYS A 257 22.59 15.72 22.46
CA LYS A 257 21.30 15.75 23.14
C LYS A 257 20.57 14.40 22.98
N SER A 258 20.54 13.86 21.76
CA SER A 258 19.91 12.57 21.47
C SER A 258 20.61 11.43 22.20
N ALA A 259 21.94 11.40 22.23
CA ALA A 259 22.72 10.41 22.96
C ALA A 259 22.49 10.48 24.47
N ALA A 260 22.41 11.69 25.04
CA ALA A 260 22.08 11.90 26.46
C ALA A 260 20.66 11.42 26.81
N ALA A 261 19.72 11.46 25.85
CA ALA A 261 18.37 10.91 25.98
C ALA A 261 18.30 9.38 25.71
N GLY A 262 19.46 8.72 25.53
CA GLY A 262 19.53 7.26 25.31
C GLY A 262 19.42 6.81 23.86
N LEU A 263 19.31 7.72 22.90
CA LEU A 263 19.23 7.41 21.47
C LEU A 263 20.56 7.75 20.76
N THR A 264 21.37 6.73 20.51
CA THR A 264 22.61 6.85 19.75
C THR A 264 22.42 6.33 18.34
N LEU A 265 22.66 7.17 17.35
CA LEU A 265 22.61 6.80 15.93
C LEU A 265 23.81 5.90 15.56
N SER A 266 23.58 4.91 14.68
CA SER A 266 24.69 4.14 14.06
C SER A 266 25.50 4.99 13.11
N GLU A 267 26.60 4.43 12.60
CA GLU A 267 27.42 5.08 11.61
C GLU A 267 26.60 5.43 10.35
N GLU A 268 25.94 4.45 9.73
CA GLU A 268 25.06 4.68 8.58
C GLU A 268 23.92 5.69 8.86
N GLN A 269 23.34 5.66 10.08
CA GLN A 269 22.34 6.65 10.45
C GLN A 269 22.92 8.04 10.67
N ARG A 270 24.15 8.15 11.15
CA ARG A 270 24.87 9.45 11.25
C ARG A 270 25.22 10.00 9.88
N ASP A 271 25.65 9.13 8.96
CA ASP A 271 25.92 9.53 7.58
C ASP A 271 24.65 10.02 6.89
N ALA A 272 23.53 9.27 7.05
CA ALA A 272 22.23 9.69 6.55
C ALA A 272 21.74 10.99 7.22
N PHE A 273 21.94 11.16 8.51
CA PHE A 273 21.65 12.40 9.25
C PHE A 273 22.47 13.58 8.69
N ALA A 274 23.77 13.40 8.49
CA ALA A 274 24.64 14.43 7.92
C ALA A 274 24.21 14.78 6.49
N HIS A 275 23.83 13.75 5.69
CA HIS A 275 23.33 13.94 4.33
C HIS A 275 22.03 14.75 4.29
N VAL A 276 20.99 14.37 5.09
CA VAL A 276 19.71 15.09 5.07
C VAL A 276 19.77 16.47 5.71
N THR A 277 20.67 16.69 6.66
CA THR A 277 20.92 18.00 7.27
C THR A 277 21.96 18.84 6.48
N GLY A 278 22.46 18.30 5.37
CA GLY A 278 23.32 18.97 4.39
C GLY A 278 22.62 20.15 3.72
N ARG A 279 23.39 20.89 2.92
CA ARG A 279 22.96 22.18 2.35
C ARG A 279 22.03 22.05 1.15
N GLU A 280 22.00 20.91 0.49
CA GLU A 280 21.20 20.63 -0.69
C GLU A 280 19.70 20.70 -0.37
N ARG A 281 18.88 21.23 -1.30
CA ARG A 281 17.43 21.28 -1.14
C ARG A 281 16.76 19.93 -1.41
N LEU A 282 17.41 19.00 -2.11
CA LEU A 282 16.95 17.62 -2.30
C LEU A 282 17.92 16.67 -1.61
N SER A 283 17.40 15.78 -0.78
CA SER A 283 18.16 14.70 -0.17
C SER A 283 17.36 13.41 -0.25
N LEU A 284 18.04 12.30 -0.56
CA LEU A 284 17.42 10.99 -0.69
C LEU A 284 18.03 10.02 0.31
N VAL A 285 17.18 9.20 0.93
CA VAL A 285 17.59 8.17 1.88
C VAL A 285 16.94 6.85 1.49
N VAL A 286 17.77 5.86 1.22
CA VAL A 286 17.33 4.47 1.01
C VAL A 286 17.54 3.70 2.29
N GLY A 287 16.51 3.02 2.77
CA GLY A 287 16.65 2.19 3.96
C GLY A 287 15.61 1.10 4.07
N TYR A 288 16.06 -0.08 4.45
CA TYR A 288 15.18 -1.24 4.62
C TYR A 288 14.23 -1.10 5.81
N ALA A 289 13.16 -1.91 5.81
CA ALA A 289 12.24 -1.96 6.93
C ALA A 289 13.00 -2.33 8.24
N GLY A 290 12.84 -1.50 9.28
CA GLY A 290 13.49 -1.73 10.57
C GLY A 290 14.94 -1.28 10.68
N SER A 291 15.46 -0.51 9.71
CA SER A 291 16.79 0.11 9.77
C SER A 291 16.87 1.34 10.67
N GLY A 292 15.73 1.81 11.20
CA GLY A 292 15.67 2.95 12.11
C GLY A 292 15.63 4.31 11.41
N LYS A 293 15.10 4.38 10.17
CA LYS A 293 14.87 5.62 9.42
C LYS A 293 14.13 6.68 10.26
N SER A 294 13.02 6.29 10.89
CA SER A 294 12.19 7.22 11.66
C SER A 294 12.93 7.80 12.86
N ALA A 295 13.77 7.00 13.52
CA ALA A 295 14.60 7.49 14.63
C ALA A 295 15.64 8.53 14.15
N MET A 296 16.30 8.28 13.03
CA MET A 296 17.22 9.23 12.39
C MET A 296 16.50 10.51 12.00
N LEU A 297 15.28 10.39 11.39
CA LEU A 297 14.46 11.54 11.02
C LEU A 297 14.02 12.37 12.25
N GLY A 298 13.74 11.74 13.39
CA GLY A 298 13.45 12.45 14.64
C GLY A 298 14.63 13.32 15.10
N VAL A 299 15.84 12.78 15.03
CA VAL A 299 17.05 13.56 15.35
C VAL A 299 17.28 14.67 14.32
N ALA A 300 17.04 14.39 13.04
CA ALA A 300 17.16 15.39 11.97
C ALA A 300 16.13 16.52 12.12
N LYS A 301 14.87 16.19 12.53
CA LYS A 301 13.85 17.17 12.86
C LYS A 301 14.34 18.15 13.93
N ASP A 302 14.86 17.62 15.06
CA ASP A 302 15.38 18.46 16.13
C ASP A 302 16.50 19.40 15.63
N ALA A 303 17.36 18.93 14.74
CA ALA A 303 18.44 19.73 14.14
C ALA A 303 17.91 20.82 13.20
N TRP A 304 16.93 20.51 12.34
CA TRP A 304 16.29 21.49 11.46
C TRP A 304 15.54 22.55 12.26
N GLU A 305 14.75 22.14 13.25
CA GLU A 305 14.03 23.08 14.13
C GLU A 305 15.00 23.98 14.93
N ALA A 306 16.12 23.42 15.42
CA ALA A 306 17.17 24.20 16.07
C ALA A 306 17.83 25.20 15.10
N GLN A 307 17.84 24.92 13.78
CA GLN A 307 18.31 25.85 12.75
C GLN A 307 17.27 26.91 12.40
N GLY A 308 15.99 26.71 12.76
CA GLY A 308 14.88 27.64 12.52
C GLY A 308 13.97 27.22 11.35
N TYR A 309 14.11 26.00 10.84
CA TYR A 309 13.22 25.46 9.82
C TYR A 309 11.94 24.91 10.43
N ARG A 310 10.84 25.00 9.68
CA ARG A 310 9.59 24.28 9.96
C ARG A 310 9.61 22.92 9.25
N VAL A 311 9.40 21.85 10.00
CA VAL A 311 9.44 20.48 9.45
C VAL A 311 8.04 19.92 9.31
N GLN A 312 7.71 19.41 8.12
CA GLN A 312 6.45 18.75 7.81
C GLN A 312 6.71 17.39 7.18
N GLY A 313 5.86 16.42 7.53
CA GLY A 313 5.90 15.07 6.99
C GLY A 313 4.78 14.80 6.00
N ALA A 314 5.04 13.96 5.01
CA ALA A 314 4.06 13.48 4.08
C ALA A 314 4.27 12.00 3.77
N ALA A 315 3.17 11.29 3.45
CA ALA A 315 3.22 9.93 2.91
C ALA A 315 2.03 9.70 1.98
N LEU A 316 2.06 8.63 1.20
CA LEU A 316 0.98 8.30 0.26
C LEU A 316 -0.31 7.95 1.00
N SER A 317 -0.23 7.22 2.12
CA SER A 317 -1.38 6.78 2.90
C SER A 317 -1.44 7.43 4.29
N GLY A 318 -2.65 7.47 4.89
CA GLY A 318 -2.83 7.97 6.25
C GLY A 318 -2.04 7.17 7.29
N ILE A 319 -1.99 5.85 7.14
CA ILE A 319 -1.24 4.96 8.05
C ILE A 319 0.26 5.25 7.96
N ALA A 320 0.80 5.42 6.76
CA ALA A 320 2.21 5.75 6.59
C ALA A 320 2.55 7.13 7.17
N ALA A 321 1.67 8.14 6.99
CA ALA A 321 1.84 9.45 7.60
C ALA A 321 1.81 9.38 9.15
N GLU A 322 0.91 8.58 9.71
CA GLU A 322 0.85 8.33 11.15
C GLU A 322 2.10 7.62 11.69
N ASN A 323 2.62 6.64 10.94
CA ASN A 323 3.85 5.94 11.29
C ASN A 323 5.07 6.88 11.26
N LEU A 324 5.14 7.76 10.26
CA LEU A 324 6.18 8.79 10.19
C LEU A 324 6.08 9.72 11.41
N GLU A 325 4.89 10.24 11.71
CA GLU A 325 4.67 11.12 12.87
C GLU A 325 5.00 10.42 14.19
N GLY A 326 4.48 9.20 14.39
CA GLY A 326 4.71 8.43 15.61
C GLY A 326 6.17 8.03 15.82
N GLY A 327 6.91 7.78 14.73
CA GLY A 327 8.31 7.34 14.79
C GLY A 327 9.33 8.46 14.82
N SER A 328 9.01 9.66 14.30
CA SER A 328 9.93 10.79 14.17
C SER A 328 9.46 12.07 14.88
N ALA A 329 8.24 12.08 15.39
CA ALA A 329 7.54 13.26 15.90
C ALA A 329 7.44 14.43 14.88
N ILE A 330 7.55 14.14 13.57
CA ILE A 330 7.33 15.11 12.50
C ILE A 330 5.82 15.17 12.23
N PRO A 331 5.14 16.33 12.39
CA PRO A 331 3.72 16.45 12.04
C PRO A 331 3.47 16.03 10.59
N SER A 332 2.66 15.00 10.38
CA SER A 332 2.57 14.33 9.08
C SER A 332 1.13 14.17 8.60
N ARG A 333 0.95 14.24 7.28
CA ARG A 333 -0.34 14.03 6.61
C ARG A 333 -0.15 13.33 5.26
N THR A 334 -1.24 12.98 4.57
CA THR A 334 -1.13 12.42 3.23
C THR A 334 -0.73 13.49 2.21
N ILE A 335 0.02 13.08 1.17
CA ILE A 335 0.40 13.97 0.04
C ILE A 335 -0.85 14.59 -0.58
N ALA A 336 -1.91 13.80 -0.81
CA ALA A 336 -3.19 14.31 -1.34
C ALA A 336 -3.81 15.41 -0.47
N SER A 337 -3.68 15.32 0.87
CA SER A 337 -4.15 16.37 1.80
C SER A 337 -3.31 17.65 1.68
N LEU A 338 -2.01 17.54 1.44
CA LEU A 338 -1.13 18.69 1.19
C LEU A 338 -1.49 19.36 -0.13
N GLU A 339 -1.58 18.60 -1.24
CA GLU A 339 -1.95 19.09 -2.56
C GLU A 339 -3.32 19.82 -2.53
N TYR A 340 -4.29 19.25 -1.79
CA TYR A 340 -5.61 19.87 -1.60
C TYR A 340 -5.52 21.21 -0.83
N GLY A 341 -4.66 21.29 0.17
CA GLY A 341 -4.37 22.53 0.91
C GLY A 341 -3.72 23.57 0.00
N TRP A 342 -2.67 23.19 -0.71
CA TRP A 342 -1.92 24.05 -1.63
C TRP A 342 -2.79 24.65 -2.73
N ALA A 343 -3.65 23.84 -3.35
CA ALA A 343 -4.60 24.28 -4.36
C ALA A 343 -5.59 25.36 -3.85
N ARG A 344 -5.74 25.50 -2.54
CA ARG A 344 -6.57 26.50 -1.87
C ARG A 344 -5.82 27.60 -1.18
N GLY A 345 -4.54 27.73 -1.46
CA GLY A 345 -3.67 28.73 -0.84
C GLY A 345 -3.40 28.51 0.64
N ARG A 346 -3.69 27.29 1.17
CA ARG A 346 -3.44 26.94 2.56
C ARG A 346 -2.19 26.08 2.68
N ASP A 347 -1.52 26.17 3.83
CA ASP A 347 -0.36 25.35 4.17
C ASP A 347 0.76 25.39 3.09
N GLN A 348 0.92 26.55 2.44
CA GLN A 348 1.94 26.75 1.41
C GLN A 348 3.34 26.52 1.99
N LEU A 349 4.19 25.90 1.18
CA LEU A 349 5.62 25.79 1.48
C LEU A 349 6.33 27.14 1.31
N SER A 350 7.44 27.29 1.99
CA SER A 350 8.34 28.44 1.90
C SER A 350 9.79 27.98 1.98
N SER A 351 10.74 28.90 1.76
CA SER A 351 12.15 28.63 1.92
C SER A 351 12.59 28.30 3.35
N GLY A 352 11.71 28.49 4.34
CA GLY A 352 11.91 28.07 5.73
C GLY A 352 11.39 26.66 6.04
N ASP A 353 10.98 25.89 5.02
CA ASP A 353 10.34 24.60 5.22
C ASP A 353 11.22 23.43 4.78
N VAL A 354 11.13 22.35 5.55
CA VAL A 354 11.65 21.03 5.19
C VAL A 354 10.46 20.05 5.08
N LEU A 355 10.22 19.52 3.89
CA LEU A 355 9.20 18.50 3.62
C LEU A 355 9.86 17.13 3.57
N VAL A 356 9.48 16.26 4.51
CA VAL A 356 9.92 14.86 4.55
C VAL A 356 8.84 13.96 3.95
N ILE A 357 9.18 13.20 2.92
CA ILE A 357 8.26 12.22 2.31
C ILE A 357 8.75 10.82 2.65
N ASP A 358 7.95 10.09 3.44
CA ASP A 358 8.24 8.69 3.75
C ASP A 358 7.51 7.76 2.80
N GLU A 359 8.04 6.52 2.64
CA GLU A 359 7.60 5.55 1.65
C GLU A 359 7.57 6.13 0.23
N ALA A 360 8.58 6.96 -0.11
CA ALA A 360 8.68 7.66 -1.39
C ALA A 360 8.70 6.72 -2.61
N GLY A 361 9.10 5.46 -2.43
CA GLY A 361 9.04 4.41 -3.45
C GLY A 361 7.64 4.10 -3.96
N LEU A 362 6.61 4.40 -3.17
CA LEU A 362 5.20 4.18 -3.51
C LEU A 362 4.57 5.37 -4.26
N VAL A 363 5.26 6.49 -4.40
CA VAL A 363 4.74 7.71 -5.03
C VAL A 363 5.00 7.66 -6.54
N GLY A 364 3.95 7.76 -7.35
CA GLY A 364 4.05 7.76 -8.80
C GLY A 364 4.70 9.03 -9.37
N SER A 365 5.23 8.95 -10.61
CA SER A 365 5.97 10.04 -11.23
C SER A 365 5.17 11.34 -11.34
N ARG A 366 3.88 11.28 -11.66
CA ARG A 366 3.01 12.47 -11.76
C ARG A 366 2.85 13.18 -10.43
N GLN A 367 2.62 12.43 -9.35
CA GLN A 367 2.47 13.01 -8.03
C GLN A 367 3.80 13.53 -7.49
N MET A 368 4.89 12.78 -7.67
CA MET A 368 6.23 13.21 -7.27
C MET A 368 6.63 14.50 -7.99
N GLN A 369 6.35 14.60 -9.30
CA GLN A 369 6.61 15.80 -10.09
C GLN A 369 5.87 17.02 -9.52
N ARG A 370 4.56 16.92 -9.22
CA ARG A 370 3.80 18.04 -8.66
C ARG A 370 4.34 18.51 -7.32
N VAL A 371 4.75 17.55 -6.48
CA VAL A 371 5.32 17.87 -5.15
C VAL A 371 6.66 18.54 -5.27
N LEU A 372 7.57 18.03 -6.12
CA LEU A 372 8.89 18.64 -6.31
C LEU A 372 8.79 20.01 -6.98
N ASP A 373 7.94 20.19 -8.00
CA ASP A 373 7.71 21.50 -8.61
C ASP A 373 7.22 22.53 -7.58
N HIS A 374 6.24 22.13 -6.72
CA HIS A 374 5.73 23.02 -5.69
C HIS A 374 6.80 23.41 -4.67
N ALA A 375 7.62 22.43 -4.24
CA ALA A 375 8.70 22.67 -3.29
C ALA A 375 9.83 23.52 -3.89
N GLU A 376 10.19 23.27 -5.14
CA GLU A 376 11.19 24.06 -5.86
C GLU A 376 10.77 25.51 -5.98
N GLN A 377 9.53 25.77 -6.44
CA GLN A 377 8.96 27.12 -6.57
C GLN A 377 8.90 27.85 -5.23
N ALA A 378 8.56 27.13 -4.15
CA ALA A 378 8.55 27.67 -2.80
C ALA A 378 9.95 27.87 -2.21
N GLY A 379 10.97 27.31 -2.83
CA GLY A 379 12.33 27.31 -2.32
C GLY A 379 12.55 26.41 -1.11
N ALA A 380 11.67 25.45 -0.84
CA ALA A 380 11.73 24.52 0.28
C ALA A 380 12.74 23.38 0.06
N LYS A 381 13.15 22.74 1.15
CA LYS A 381 13.92 21.48 1.10
C LYS A 381 12.96 20.29 1.06
N VAL A 382 13.31 19.27 0.26
CA VAL A 382 12.62 17.98 0.25
C VAL A 382 13.58 16.85 0.64
N VAL A 383 13.12 15.99 1.53
CA VAL A 383 13.83 14.78 1.93
C VAL A 383 12.95 13.58 1.56
N LEU A 384 13.38 12.81 0.58
CA LEU A 384 12.71 11.60 0.14
C LEU A 384 13.28 10.39 0.87
N VAL A 385 12.44 9.65 1.57
CA VAL A 385 12.85 8.48 2.32
C VAL A 385 12.04 7.29 1.84
N GLY A 386 12.69 6.18 1.54
CA GLY A 386 11.99 5.01 1.03
C GLY A 386 12.90 3.80 0.92
N ASP A 387 12.32 2.73 0.41
CA ASP A 387 13.02 1.52 0.04
C ASP A 387 12.89 1.35 -1.49
N ALA A 388 13.99 1.37 -2.20
CA ALA A 388 13.99 1.30 -3.66
C ALA A 388 13.60 -0.10 -4.18
N GLU A 389 13.70 -1.13 -3.33
CA GLU A 389 13.36 -2.53 -3.66
C GLU A 389 11.94 -2.92 -3.24
N GLN A 390 11.26 -2.09 -2.45
CA GLN A 390 9.86 -2.32 -2.10
C GLN A 390 8.92 -2.04 -3.27
N LEU A 391 7.66 -2.42 -3.08
CA LEU A 391 6.56 -2.35 -4.04
C LEU A 391 6.60 -1.09 -4.91
N GLN A 392 6.41 -1.29 -6.22
CA GLN A 392 6.30 -0.17 -7.15
C GLN A 392 5.04 0.67 -6.89
N ALA A 393 5.11 1.94 -7.23
CA ALA A 393 3.99 2.87 -7.14
C ALA A 393 2.72 2.31 -7.81
N ILE A 394 1.56 2.61 -7.23
CA ILE A 394 0.25 2.27 -7.80
C ILE A 394 0.02 3.07 -9.09
N GLU A 395 0.39 4.34 -9.10
CA GLU A 395 0.44 5.19 -10.30
C GLU A 395 1.72 4.92 -11.10
N ALA A 396 1.69 5.29 -12.38
CA ALA A 396 2.80 5.05 -13.31
C ALA A 396 4.11 5.71 -12.86
N GLY A 397 5.21 4.99 -13.01
CA GLY A 397 6.57 5.48 -12.88
C GLY A 397 7.28 5.09 -11.58
N ALA A 398 8.60 4.97 -11.66
CA ALA A 398 9.51 4.63 -10.57
C ALA A 398 10.36 5.85 -10.18
N ALA A 399 9.69 6.96 -9.87
CA ALA A 399 10.33 8.26 -9.64
C ALA A 399 11.45 8.20 -8.59
N PHE A 400 11.18 7.60 -7.42
CA PHE A 400 12.15 7.52 -6.34
C PHE A 400 13.42 6.75 -6.75
N ARG A 401 13.26 5.62 -7.45
CA ARG A 401 14.42 4.85 -7.96
C ARG A 401 15.24 5.67 -8.95
N ALA A 402 14.59 6.29 -9.94
CA ALA A 402 15.28 7.10 -10.94
C ALA A 402 16.05 8.28 -10.29
N LEU A 403 15.45 8.92 -9.29
CA LEU A 403 16.10 9.98 -8.54
C LEU A 403 17.28 9.48 -7.71
N THR A 404 17.18 8.31 -7.08
CA THR A 404 18.29 7.73 -6.29
C THR A 404 19.47 7.30 -7.19
N GLU A 405 19.18 6.74 -8.36
CA GLU A 405 20.22 6.37 -9.35
C GLU A 405 20.96 7.60 -9.89
N ARG A 406 20.26 8.73 -10.04
CA ARG A 406 20.84 9.95 -10.64
C ARG A 406 21.53 10.86 -9.63
N HIS A 407 20.93 11.10 -8.47
CA HIS A 407 21.43 12.06 -7.48
C HIS A 407 22.15 11.41 -6.31
N GLY A 408 22.17 10.07 -6.27
CA GLY A 408 22.67 9.33 -5.10
C GLY A 408 21.70 9.37 -3.92
N ALA A 409 21.96 8.55 -2.95
CA ALA A 409 21.19 8.49 -1.71
C ALA A 409 22.10 8.07 -0.56
N ALA A 410 21.80 8.50 0.65
CA ALA A 410 22.38 7.89 1.83
C ALA A 410 21.68 6.56 2.10
N GLU A 411 22.45 5.51 2.39
CA GLU A 411 21.90 4.17 2.63
C GLU A 411 21.91 3.82 4.11
N ILE A 412 20.80 3.28 4.62
CA ILE A 412 20.70 2.71 5.95
C ILE A 412 20.36 1.23 5.78
N SER A 413 21.41 0.43 5.63
CA SER A 413 21.29 -1.00 5.33
C SER A 413 21.24 -1.88 6.57
N GLN A 414 21.77 -1.40 7.70
CA GLN A 414 21.83 -2.16 8.95
C GLN A 414 20.45 -2.29 9.58
N ILE A 415 19.95 -3.51 9.57
CA ILE A 415 18.68 -3.84 10.23
C ILE A 415 18.95 -3.95 11.73
N ARG A 416 18.37 -3.05 12.54
CA ARG A 416 18.61 -2.96 13.99
C ARG A 416 17.56 -3.67 14.84
N ARG A 417 16.39 -3.99 14.27
CA ARG A 417 15.34 -4.72 14.97
C ARG A 417 15.76 -6.12 15.38
N GLN A 418 16.61 -6.78 14.59
CA GLN A 418 17.14 -8.09 14.88
C GLN A 418 18.49 -7.95 15.58
N ARG A 419 18.65 -8.66 16.70
CA ARG A 419 19.89 -8.66 17.49
C ARG A 419 20.93 -9.62 16.93
N GLU A 420 20.48 -10.74 16.33
CA GLU A 420 21.34 -11.80 15.80
C GLU A 420 21.72 -11.53 14.34
N ASP A 421 22.99 -11.74 13.99
CA ASP A 421 23.51 -11.49 12.64
C ASP A 421 22.80 -12.32 11.56
N TRP A 422 22.53 -13.59 11.86
CA TRP A 422 21.84 -14.46 10.93
C TRP A 422 20.38 -13.99 10.69
N GLN A 423 19.70 -13.44 11.70
CA GLN A 423 18.35 -12.87 11.52
C GLN A 423 18.39 -11.60 10.68
N ARG A 424 19.40 -10.75 10.86
CA ARG A 424 19.63 -9.57 10.00
C ARG A 424 19.82 -10.00 8.56
N GLN A 425 20.63 -11.04 8.34
CA GLN A 425 20.87 -11.58 7.01
C GLN A 425 19.60 -12.21 6.41
N ALA A 426 18.84 -12.98 7.19
CA ALA A 426 17.56 -13.55 6.75
C ALA A 426 16.55 -12.46 6.39
N THR A 427 16.48 -11.38 7.16
CA THR A 427 15.62 -10.23 6.84
C THR A 427 16.05 -9.52 5.56
N ARG A 428 17.37 -9.40 5.32
CA ARG A 428 17.90 -8.89 4.05
C ARG A 428 17.53 -9.79 2.88
N HIS A 429 17.58 -11.10 3.06
CA HIS A 429 17.13 -12.08 2.05
C HIS A 429 15.63 -11.92 1.75
N LEU A 430 14.79 -11.70 2.76
CA LEU A 430 13.37 -11.41 2.55
C LEU A 430 13.17 -10.12 1.77
N ALA A 431 13.87 -9.06 2.13
CA ALA A 431 13.77 -7.75 1.47
C ALA A 431 14.21 -7.78 -0.01
N THR A 432 15.16 -8.67 -0.35
CA THR A 432 15.70 -8.84 -1.72
C THR A 432 15.06 -10.00 -2.48
N GLY A 433 13.90 -10.51 -2.06
CA GLY A 433 13.15 -11.58 -2.74
C GLY A 433 13.78 -12.99 -2.64
N ARG A 434 14.86 -13.15 -1.88
CA ARG A 434 15.51 -14.44 -1.64
C ARG A 434 14.86 -15.19 -0.47
N THR A 435 13.55 -15.39 -0.59
CA THR A 435 12.69 -15.93 0.48
C THR A 435 13.08 -17.35 0.89
N ASP A 436 13.54 -18.17 -0.05
CA ASP A 436 14.04 -19.53 0.18
C ASP A 436 15.25 -19.55 1.12
N GLN A 437 16.21 -18.64 0.91
CA GLN A 437 17.40 -18.53 1.76
C GLN A 437 17.05 -18.04 3.16
N ALA A 438 16.10 -17.11 3.26
CA ALA A 438 15.62 -16.65 4.56
C ALA A 438 14.92 -17.76 5.33
N LEU A 439 14.01 -18.50 4.69
CA LEU A 439 13.32 -19.64 5.32
C LEU A 439 14.29 -20.73 5.74
N ALA A 440 15.28 -21.07 4.92
CA ALA A 440 16.34 -22.03 5.26
C ALA A 440 17.15 -21.58 6.49
N ALA A 441 17.44 -20.28 6.62
CA ALA A 441 18.12 -19.74 7.80
C ALA A 441 17.26 -19.88 9.07
N TYR A 442 15.96 -19.59 9.00
CA TYR A 442 15.04 -19.80 10.12
C TYR A 442 14.85 -21.28 10.46
N GLU A 443 14.81 -22.17 9.44
CA GLU A 443 14.74 -23.61 9.64
C GLU A 443 16.03 -24.16 10.30
N ALA A 444 17.18 -23.74 9.83
CA ALA A 444 18.48 -24.09 10.43
C ALA A 444 18.60 -23.62 11.88
N ALA A 445 17.98 -22.50 12.20
CA ALA A 445 17.88 -21.97 13.54
C ALA A 445 16.81 -22.68 14.41
N GLY A 446 16.11 -23.69 13.89
CA GLY A 446 15.07 -24.43 14.61
C GLY A 446 13.83 -23.64 14.94
N MET A 447 13.57 -22.55 14.17
CA MET A 447 12.44 -21.65 14.39
C MET A 447 11.26 -21.89 13.44
N VAL A 448 11.35 -22.93 12.59
CA VAL A 448 10.28 -23.34 11.68
C VAL A 448 9.80 -24.72 12.13
N HIS A 449 8.50 -24.80 12.48
CA HIS A 449 7.87 -26.01 12.99
C HIS A 449 6.77 -26.45 12.03
N GLY A 450 6.86 -27.67 11.48
CA GLY A 450 5.82 -28.25 10.64
C GLY A 450 4.84 -29.07 11.47
N HIS A 451 3.53 -28.94 11.18
CA HIS A 451 2.45 -29.67 11.86
C HIS A 451 1.47 -30.27 10.85
N ASP A 452 0.83 -31.38 11.20
CA ASP A 452 -0.07 -32.15 10.33
C ASP A 452 -1.52 -31.61 10.26
N GLY A 453 -1.76 -30.40 10.75
CA GLY A 453 -3.09 -29.78 10.68
C GLY A 453 -3.13 -28.38 11.27
N LYS A 454 -4.18 -27.64 10.95
CA LYS A 454 -4.37 -26.27 11.41
C LYS A 454 -4.42 -26.19 12.94
N ASP A 455 -5.16 -27.09 13.58
CA ASP A 455 -5.37 -27.04 15.04
C ASP A 455 -4.11 -27.42 15.80
N SER A 456 -3.37 -28.44 15.33
CA SER A 456 -2.06 -28.79 15.88
C SER A 456 -1.07 -27.64 15.75
N ALA A 457 -1.05 -26.94 14.60
CA ALA A 457 -0.18 -25.80 14.39
C ALA A 457 -0.58 -24.59 15.25
N ARG A 458 -1.89 -24.30 15.40
CA ARG A 458 -2.38 -23.25 16.30
C ARG A 458 -2.03 -23.55 17.76
N GLY A 459 -2.23 -24.79 18.20
CA GLY A 459 -1.85 -25.27 19.53
C GLY A 459 -0.38 -25.04 19.82
N ALA A 460 0.50 -25.41 18.88
CA ALA A 460 1.95 -25.21 19.04
C ALA A 460 2.35 -23.72 19.11
N VAL A 461 1.67 -22.84 18.36
CA VAL A 461 1.88 -21.38 18.48
C VAL A 461 1.48 -20.88 19.86
N ILE A 462 0.35 -21.34 20.41
CA ILE A 462 -0.12 -20.98 21.75
C ILE A 462 0.83 -21.50 22.83
N ASP A 463 1.29 -22.74 22.73
CA ASP A 463 2.22 -23.33 23.69
C ASP A 463 3.56 -22.57 23.69
N GLY A 464 4.08 -22.23 22.53
CA GLY A 464 5.29 -21.41 22.40
C GLY A 464 5.09 -20.01 23.00
N TRP A 465 4.00 -19.35 22.66
CA TRP A 465 3.64 -18.04 23.18
C TRP A 465 3.47 -18.06 24.71
N ALA A 466 2.76 -19.05 25.26
CA ALA A 466 2.53 -19.17 26.70
C ALA A 466 3.85 -19.48 27.47
N SER A 467 4.66 -20.41 26.94
CA SER A 467 5.96 -20.74 27.54
C SER A 467 6.89 -19.51 27.63
N GLU A 468 6.94 -18.72 26.56
CA GLU A 468 7.75 -17.49 26.58
C GLU A 468 7.18 -16.41 27.49
N ARG A 469 5.85 -16.32 27.60
CA ARG A 469 5.21 -15.38 28.51
C ARG A 469 5.55 -15.69 29.97
N GLN A 470 5.59 -16.96 30.32
CA GLN A 470 6.02 -17.41 31.65
C GLN A 470 7.52 -17.15 31.90
N ALA A 471 8.36 -17.35 30.86
CA ALA A 471 9.80 -17.16 30.99
C ALA A 471 10.23 -15.70 31.10
N ASP A 472 9.51 -14.76 30.46
CA ASP A 472 9.81 -13.34 30.45
C ASP A 472 8.50 -12.52 30.40
N PRO A 473 7.82 -12.33 31.52
CA PRO A 473 6.51 -11.65 31.57
C PRO A 473 6.51 -10.22 31.05
N GLN A 474 7.64 -9.54 31.06
CA GLN A 474 7.74 -8.12 30.69
C GLN A 474 7.92 -7.91 29.17
N ALA A 475 8.36 -8.91 28.42
CA ALA A 475 8.54 -8.77 26.98
C ALA A 475 7.19 -8.64 26.28
N SER A 476 7.09 -7.69 25.35
CA SER A 476 5.94 -7.53 24.47
C SER A 476 5.90 -8.66 23.44
N ARG A 477 4.70 -9.20 23.18
CA ARG A 477 4.49 -10.37 22.29
C ARG A 477 3.32 -10.19 21.38
N MET A 478 3.44 -10.74 20.18
CA MET A 478 2.36 -10.76 19.21
C MET A 478 2.37 -12.06 18.42
N MET A 479 1.22 -12.69 18.29
CA MET A 479 1.01 -13.77 17.33
C MET A 479 0.58 -13.17 15.99
N LEU A 480 1.14 -13.68 14.91
CA LEU A 480 0.87 -13.23 13.56
C LEU A 480 0.23 -14.37 12.75
N ALA A 481 -0.85 -14.07 12.07
CA ALA A 481 -1.48 -14.98 11.14
C ALA A 481 -1.81 -14.27 9.83
N TYR A 482 -2.02 -15.05 8.79
CA TYR A 482 -2.38 -14.51 7.48
C TYR A 482 -3.86 -14.13 7.42
N THR A 483 -4.73 -15.01 7.93
CA THR A 483 -6.18 -14.79 7.89
C THR A 483 -6.72 -14.29 9.23
N ARG A 484 -7.82 -13.56 9.19
CA ARG A 484 -8.50 -13.10 10.41
C ARG A 484 -9.19 -14.24 11.15
N GLU A 485 -9.60 -15.31 10.43
CA GLU A 485 -10.09 -16.53 11.05
C GLU A 485 -9.04 -17.11 11.99
N ASP A 486 -7.79 -17.24 11.50
CA ASP A 486 -6.69 -17.74 12.31
C ASP A 486 -6.34 -16.78 13.46
N VAL A 487 -6.42 -15.46 13.22
CA VAL A 487 -6.26 -14.46 14.29
C VAL A 487 -7.35 -14.61 15.36
N GLY A 488 -8.60 -14.77 14.95
CA GLY A 488 -9.71 -15.00 15.89
C GLY A 488 -9.52 -16.29 16.70
N ALA A 489 -9.13 -17.38 16.04
CA ALA A 489 -8.84 -18.66 16.70
C ALA A 489 -7.64 -18.54 17.67
N LEU A 490 -6.57 -17.87 17.27
CA LEU A 490 -5.40 -17.65 18.14
C LEU A 490 -5.74 -16.74 19.33
N ASN A 491 -6.53 -15.69 19.13
CA ASN A 491 -7.00 -14.84 20.23
C ASN A 491 -7.86 -15.62 21.23
N ALA A 492 -8.77 -16.47 20.75
CA ALA A 492 -9.63 -17.31 21.60
C ALA A 492 -8.78 -18.31 22.41
N LEU A 493 -7.89 -19.05 21.73
CA LEU A 493 -7.00 -20.03 22.38
C LEU A 493 -6.04 -19.38 23.39
N ALA A 494 -5.49 -18.21 23.08
CA ALA A 494 -4.64 -17.47 24.00
C ALA A 494 -5.43 -17.07 25.27
N ARG A 495 -6.65 -16.61 25.08
CA ARG A 495 -7.53 -16.22 26.18
C ARG A 495 -7.95 -17.41 27.06
N GLU A 496 -8.29 -18.55 26.42
CA GLU A 496 -8.56 -19.81 27.13
C GLU A 496 -7.36 -20.25 27.95
N ARG A 497 -6.14 -20.15 27.40
CA ARG A 497 -4.92 -20.48 28.12
C ARG A 497 -4.70 -19.57 29.32
N MET A 498 -4.87 -18.24 29.16
CA MET A 498 -4.75 -17.31 30.28
C MET A 498 -5.81 -17.50 31.35
N LYS A 499 -7.02 -17.90 30.99
CA LYS A 499 -8.07 -18.30 31.96
C LYS A 499 -7.68 -19.55 32.73
N ALA A 500 -7.18 -20.57 32.02
CA ALA A 500 -6.72 -21.81 32.67
C ALA A 500 -5.56 -21.56 33.62
N ASP A 501 -4.68 -20.61 33.29
CA ASP A 501 -3.56 -20.18 34.13
C ASP A 501 -4.01 -19.24 35.30
N GLY A 502 -5.31 -18.87 35.36
CA GLY A 502 -5.88 -18.01 36.44
C GLY A 502 -5.49 -16.54 36.34
N GLU A 503 -5.06 -16.07 35.18
CA GLU A 503 -4.52 -14.73 34.99
C GLU A 503 -5.55 -13.69 34.55
N LEU A 504 -6.72 -14.11 34.06
CA LEU A 504 -7.80 -13.21 33.66
C LEU A 504 -8.85 -13.09 34.79
N GLY A 505 -9.37 -11.88 34.96
CA GLY A 505 -10.51 -11.61 35.82
C GLY A 505 -11.83 -12.19 35.24
N PRO A 506 -12.97 -11.86 35.86
CA PRO A 506 -14.28 -12.26 35.38
C PRO A 506 -14.59 -11.60 34.02
N ASP A 507 -15.34 -12.35 33.18
CA ASP A 507 -15.75 -11.90 31.87
C ASP A 507 -16.83 -10.82 31.93
N HIS A 508 -16.70 -9.84 31.05
CA HIS A 508 -17.68 -8.80 30.79
C HIS A 508 -17.96 -8.75 29.30
N GLY A 509 -19.22 -9.01 28.93
CA GLY A 509 -19.66 -8.93 27.53
C GLY A 509 -19.68 -7.48 27.04
N VAL A 510 -18.88 -7.18 26.02
CA VAL A 510 -18.77 -5.87 25.38
C VAL A 510 -19.31 -5.98 23.95
N LYS A 511 -20.24 -5.10 23.59
CA LYS A 511 -20.72 -5.01 22.22
C LYS A 511 -19.71 -4.19 21.39
N THR A 512 -18.89 -4.89 20.61
CA THR A 512 -17.92 -4.25 19.70
C THR A 512 -18.48 -4.14 18.29
N THR A 513 -17.79 -3.39 17.40
CA THR A 513 -18.11 -3.35 15.96
C THR A 513 -17.96 -4.70 15.26
N ARG A 514 -17.33 -5.67 15.92
CA ARG A 514 -17.15 -7.06 15.46
C ARG A 514 -18.03 -8.07 16.18
N GLY A 515 -19.14 -7.63 16.74
CA GLY A 515 -20.06 -8.46 17.52
C GLY A 515 -19.72 -8.47 19.01
N MET A 516 -20.40 -9.35 19.75
CA MET A 516 -20.14 -9.53 21.18
C MET A 516 -18.74 -10.10 21.41
N ARG A 517 -18.01 -9.51 22.31
CA ARG A 517 -16.69 -9.96 22.78
C ARG A 517 -16.65 -9.92 24.32
N ASP A 518 -16.14 -10.98 24.89
CA ASP A 518 -15.90 -10.98 26.34
C ASP A 518 -14.51 -10.41 26.62
N PHE A 519 -14.45 -9.42 27.48
CA PHE A 519 -13.20 -8.86 28.00
C PHE A 519 -13.14 -9.03 29.51
N ALA A 520 -11.95 -9.23 30.02
CA ALA A 520 -11.64 -9.32 31.43
C ALA A 520 -10.48 -8.39 31.80
N ALA A 521 -10.30 -8.11 33.08
CA ALA A 521 -9.07 -7.48 33.53
C ALA A 521 -7.87 -8.38 33.16
N GLN A 522 -6.77 -7.76 32.73
CA GLN A 522 -5.55 -8.37 32.16
C GLN A 522 -5.68 -8.88 30.72
N ASP A 523 -6.85 -8.76 30.07
CA ASP A 523 -6.95 -9.03 28.62
C ASP A 523 -6.09 -8.05 27.81
N ARG A 524 -5.53 -8.53 26.71
CA ARG A 524 -4.92 -7.67 25.69
C ARG A 524 -6.01 -7.13 24.78
N VAL A 525 -6.01 -5.83 24.56
CA VAL A 525 -6.96 -5.13 23.69
C VAL A 525 -6.24 -4.40 22.57
N MET A 526 -6.85 -4.43 21.38
CA MET A 526 -6.42 -3.67 20.21
C MET A 526 -7.52 -2.68 19.79
N PHE A 527 -7.15 -1.44 19.57
CA PHE A 527 -8.02 -0.38 19.06
C PHE A 527 -8.10 -0.50 17.54
N LEU A 528 -9.30 -0.43 16.98
CA LEU A 528 -9.54 -0.68 15.56
C LEU A 528 -9.83 0.59 14.75
N ARG A 529 -10.00 1.74 15.42
CA ARG A 529 -10.29 3.03 14.81
C ARG A 529 -9.52 4.15 15.53
N ASN A 530 -9.13 5.16 14.76
CA ASN A 530 -8.50 6.36 15.30
C ASN A 530 -9.52 7.17 16.12
N GLU A 531 -9.15 7.53 17.34
CA GLU A 531 -9.97 8.39 18.20
C GLU A 531 -9.07 9.42 18.89
N ARG A 532 -9.19 10.68 18.44
CA ARG A 532 -8.34 11.77 18.91
C ARG A 532 -8.58 12.11 20.38
N SER A 533 -9.81 12.01 20.84
CA SER A 533 -10.18 12.30 22.23
C SER A 533 -9.54 11.32 23.23
N LEU A 534 -9.33 10.07 22.80
CA LEU A 534 -8.64 9.04 23.56
C LEU A 534 -7.13 8.99 23.28
N GLY A 535 -6.66 9.69 22.24
CA GLY A 535 -5.28 9.63 21.79
C GLY A 535 -4.86 8.24 21.29
N VAL A 536 -5.82 7.46 20.75
CA VAL A 536 -5.56 6.12 20.19
C VAL A 536 -5.71 6.11 18.68
N LYS A 537 -4.96 5.20 18.05
CA LYS A 537 -4.99 4.95 16.61
C LYS A 537 -5.40 3.51 16.33
N ASN A 538 -5.80 3.23 15.09
CA ASN A 538 -6.04 1.86 14.64
C ASN A 538 -4.75 1.04 14.78
N GLY A 539 -4.84 -0.08 15.51
CA GLY A 539 -3.67 -0.92 15.83
C GLY A 539 -2.99 -0.59 17.16
N THR A 540 -3.40 0.49 17.86
CA THR A 540 -2.92 0.75 19.23
C THR A 540 -3.26 -0.44 20.13
N LEU A 541 -2.28 -0.89 20.91
CA LEU A 541 -2.39 -2.02 21.82
C LEU A 541 -2.39 -1.55 23.28
N GLY A 542 -3.05 -2.33 24.12
CA GLY A 542 -3.05 -2.08 25.56
C GLY A 542 -3.46 -3.33 26.35
N THR A 543 -3.42 -3.19 27.66
CA THR A 543 -3.90 -4.20 28.64
C THR A 543 -5.06 -3.60 29.40
N VAL A 544 -6.15 -4.34 29.52
CA VAL A 544 -7.31 -3.96 30.32
C VAL A 544 -6.94 -4.01 31.79
N GLU A 545 -6.97 -2.88 32.48
CA GLU A 545 -6.74 -2.84 33.94
C GLU A 545 -8.05 -2.99 34.72
N THR A 546 -9.10 -2.36 34.24
CA THR A 546 -10.45 -2.43 34.84
C THR A 546 -11.52 -2.49 33.78
N ILE A 547 -12.58 -3.22 34.04
CA ILE A 547 -13.75 -3.26 33.19
C ILE A 547 -15.01 -3.30 34.04
N GLY A 548 -16.05 -2.56 33.64
CA GLY A 548 -17.33 -2.47 34.32
C GLY A 548 -18.45 -2.13 33.35
N GLN A 549 -19.64 -1.83 33.91
CA GLN A 549 -20.83 -1.51 33.10
C GLN A 549 -20.62 -0.19 32.34
N GLY A 550 -20.20 -0.31 31.08
CA GLY A 550 -20.11 0.81 30.14
C GLY A 550 -18.77 1.51 30.03
N ALA A 551 -17.74 1.12 30.83
CA ALA A 551 -16.41 1.69 30.73
C ALA A 551 -15.30 0.64 30.90
N MET A 552 -14.17 0.86 30.21
CA MET A 552 -12.98 0.02 30.27
C MET A 552 -11.75 0.90 30.54
N GLY A 553 -11.03 0.65 31.61
CA GLY A 553 -9.72 1.26 31.87
C GLY A 553 -8.63 0.44 31.20
N VAL A 554 -7.85 1.09 30.33
CA VAL A 554 -6.79 0.46 29.56
C VAL A 554 -5.47 1.16 29.79
N ARG A 555 -4.44 0.38 30.09
CA ARG A 555 -3.05 0.83 30.04
C ARG A 555 -2.47 0.49 28.69
N LEU A 556 -2.19 1.51 27.91
CA LEU A 556 -1.57 1.38 26.59
C LEU A 556 -0.12 0.91 26.70
N ASP A 557 0.42 0.33 25.62
CA ASP A 557 1.80 -0.16 25.58
C ASP A 557 2.85 0.96 25.66
N ASP A 558 2.45 2.22 25.39
CA ASP A 558 3.26 3.42 25.61
C ASP A 558 3.25 3.93 27.08
N GLY A 559 2.56 3.21 27.98
CA GLY A 559 2.46 3.52 29.41
C GLY A 559 1.32 4.45 29.80
N ARG A 560 0.62 5.08 28.84
CA ARG A 560 -0.54 5.93 29.13
C ARG A 560 -1.71 5.09 29.64
N ARG A 561 -2.48 5.67 30.56
CA ARG A 561 -3.75 5.09 31.03
C ARG A 561 -4.90 5.90 30.49
N ILE A 562 -5.86 5.21 29.88
CA ILE A 562 -7.05 5.82 29.32
C ILE A 562 -8.30 5.13 29.83
N SER A 563 -9.41 5.86 29.84
CA SER A 563 -10.74 5.31 30.11
C SER A 563 -11.56 5.34 28.84
N VAL A 564 -12.03 4.19 28.39
CA VAL A 564 -12.82 4.00 27.18
C VAL A 564 -14.29 3.89 27.58
N ASP A 565 -15.12 4.81 27.14
CA ASP A 565 -16.58 4.68 27.23
C ASP A 565 -17.06 3.75 26.11
N LEU A 566 -17.48 2.54 26.48
CA LEU A 566 -17.90 1.47 25.58
C LEU A 566 -19.21 1.78 24.82
N LYS A 567 -19.93 2.84 25.20
CA LYS A 567 -21.11 3.31 24.50
C LYS A 567 -20.76 4.19 23.29
N THR A 568 -19.66 4.94 23.40
CA THR A 568 -19.20 5.88 22.39
C THR A 568 -18.08 5.34 21.52
N TYR A 569 -17.26 4.44 22.08
CA TYR A 569 -16.17 3.80 21.37
C TYR A 569 -16.21 2.27 21.59
N ASN A 570 -16.55 1.54 20.56
CA ASN A 570 -16.69 0.10 20.54
C ASN A 570 -15.85 -0.61 19.46
N ASP A 571 -14.92 0.12 18.83
CA ASP A 571 -13.97 -0.41 17.83
C ASP A 571 -12.80 -1.10 18.53
N LEU A 572 -13.08 -2.21 19.21
CA LEU A 572 -12.14 -2.98 20.00
C LEU A 572 -12.13 -4.45 19.60
N ASP A 573 -10.98 -5.10 19.75
CA ASP A 573 -10.82 -6.54 19.62
C ASP A 573 -9.72 -7.03 20.58
N HIS A 574 -9.59 -8.36 20.74
CA HIS A 574 -8.47 -8.91 21.50
C HIS A 574 -7.14 -8.65 20.79
N GLY A 575 -6.11 -8.38 21.53
CA GLY A 575 -4.79 -7.95 21.06
C GLY A 575 -3.67 -8.98 21.21
N TYR A 576 -3.97 -10.27 21.36
CA TYR A 576 -2.95 -11.34 21.47
C TYR A 576 -2.38 -11.73 20.10
N ALA A 577 -3.24 -11.73 19.08
CA ALA A 577 -2.89 -12.01 17.70
C ALA A 577 -3.40 -10.93 16.76
N THR A 578 -2.69 -10.74 15.65
CA THR A 578 -3.12 -9.83 14.57
C THR A 578 -2.71 -10.37 13.20
N THR A 579 -3.27 -9.80 12.13
CA THR A 579 -2.83 -10.15 10.79
C THR A 579 -1.45 -9.56 10.51
N ILE A 580 -0.67 -10.23 9.64
CA ILE A 580 0.64 -9.74 9.19
C ILE A 580 0.55 -8.30 8.67
N HIS A 581 -0.51 -7.95 7.92
CA HIS A 581 -0.74 -6.60 7.42
C HIS A 581 -0.93 -5.55 8.52
N LYS A 582 -1.73 -5.87 9.54
CA LYS A 582 -1.96 -4.94 10.66
C LYS A 582 -0.76 -4.80 11.59
N SER A 583 0.17 -5.75 11.54
CA SER A 583 1.41 -5.66 12.31
C SER A 583 2.47 -4.77 11.65
N GLN A 584 2.22 -4.27 10.44
CA GLN A 584 3.12 -3.31 9.80
C GLN A 584 3.21 -2.04 10.67
N GLY A 585 4.44 -1.65 10.99
CA GLY A 585 4.71 -0.54 11.91
C GLY A 585 4.68 -0.90 13.41
N VAL A 586 4.13 -2.06 13.80
CA VAL A 586 4.16 -2.53 15.19
C VAL A 586 5.55 -3.07 15.53
N THR A 587 6.09 -2.65 16.68
CA THR A 587 7.35 -3.17 17.22
C THR A 587 7.05 -3.93 18.50
N VAL A 588 7.44 -5.19 18.54
CA VAL A 588 7.34 -6.07 19.72
C VAL A 588 8.65 -6.84 19.91
N ASP A 589 8.91 -7.27 21.12
CA ASP A 589 10.12 -8.02 21.44
C ASP A 589 10.10 -9.41 20.83
N ARG A 590 8.92 -10.04 20.70
CA ARG A 590 8.77 -11.42 20.23
C ARG A 590 7.54 -11.60 19.35
N THR A 591 7.69 -12.41 18.31
CA THR A 591 6.59 -12.74 17.42
C THR A 591 6.52 -14.23 17.16
N HIS A 592 5.29 -14.77 17.15
CA HIS A 592 4.99 -16.14 16.77
C HIS A 592 4.17 -16.10 15.47
N GLY A 593 4.72 -16.58 14.38
CA GLY A 593 4.04 -16.60 13.09
C GLY A 593 3.29 -17.91 12.87
N TYR A 594 1.99 -17.84 12.58
CA TYR A 594 1.19 -18.95 12.12
C TYR A 594 1.01 -18.87 10.59
N GLY A 595 1.38 -19.94 9.88
CA GLY A 595 1.20 -20.07 8.45
C GLY A 595 0.43 -21.35 8.10
N ALA A 596 -0.77 -21.23 7.54
CA ALA A 596 -1.47 -22.37 6.93
C ALA A 596 -1.07 -22.50 5.46
N ARG A 597 -1.13 -23.72 4.93
CA ARG A 597 -0.81 -24.02 3.53
C ARG A 597 -1.76 -23.28 2.60
N LEU A 598 -1.24 -22.34 1.80
CA LEU A 598 -2.03 -21.57 0.84
C LEU A 598 -1.95 -22.11 -0.59
N SER A 599 -1.02 -23.04 -0.89
CA SER A 599 -0.92 -23.71 -2.20
C SER A 599 -0.13 -25.01 -2.09
N GLN A 600 -0.23 -25.89 -3.10
CA GLN A 600 0.59 -27.10 -3.20
C GLN A 600 2.07 -26.69 -3.29
N GLY A 601 2.82 -26.88 -2.22
CA GLY A 601 4.27 -26.61 -2.17
C GLY A 601 4.74 -25.88 -0.91
N VAL A 602 3.90 -25.13 -0.22
CA VAL A 602 4.28 -24.47 1.04
C VAL A 602 3.61 -25.18 2.21
N ARG A 603 4.41 -25.87 3.02
CA ARG A 603 3.93 -26.53 4.26
C ARG A 603 3.59 -25.47 5.30
N GLY A 604 2.55 -25.68 6.07
CA GLY A 604 2.22 -24.85 7.23
C GLY A 604 3.44 -24.78 8.16
N ALA A 605 3.86 -23.58 8.49
CA ALA A 605 4.99 -23.33 9.37
C ALA A 605 4.61 -22.29 10.42
N ALA A 606 4.89 -22.59 11.68
CA ALA A 606 4.94 -21.57 12.73
C ALA A 606 6.38 -21.05 12.79
N VAL A 607 6.56 -19.75 12.67
CA VAL A 607 7.86 -19.10 12.73
C VAL A 607 7.95 -18.35 14.06
N ASP A 608 8.88 -18.81 14.90
CA ASP A 608 9.21 -18.17 16.18
C ASP A 608 10.38 -17.19 15.98
N ARG A 609 10.17 -15.90 16.26
CA ARG A 609 11.19 -14.86 16.19
C ARG A 609 11.59 -14.45 17.60
N ARG A 610 12.66 -15.04 18.12
CA ARG A 610 13.23 -14.66 19.42
C ARG A 610 14.46 -13.75 19.26
N PRO A 611 14.58 -12.64 19.96
CA PRO A 611 15.86 -12.01 20.21
C PRO A 611 16.53 -12.68 21.42
N GLY A 612 17.43 -13.62 21.13
CA GLY A 612 18.50 -14.05 22.03
C GLY A 612 18.17 -14.81 23.29
N ARG A 613 17.75 -16.06 23.20
CA ARG A 613 18.17 -17.18 24.07
C ARG A 613 17.74 -18.53 23.48
N TRP A 614 18.72 -19.43 23.27
CA TRP A 614 18.54 -20.76 22.73
C TRP A 614 18.26 -21.78 23.82
N ARG A 615 17.21 -22.58 23.72
CA ARG A 615 17.18 -23.95 24.23
C ARG A 615 16.86 -24.88 23.08
N ARG A 616 17.69 -25.90 22.91
CA ARG A 616 17.51 -27.00 21.94
C ARG A 616 16.21 -27.73 22.28
N THR A 617 15.23 -27.68 21.41
CA THR A 617 14.15 -28.66 21.37
C THR A 617 14.49 -29.71 20.31
N ARG A 618 14.29 -30.98 20.64
CA ARG A 618 14.64 -32.12 19.78
C ARG A 618 13.88 -32.06 18.46
N PRO A 619 14.48 -32.49 17.33
CA PRO A 619 13.79 -32.50 16.03
C PRO A 619 12.64 -33.50 16.03
N VAL A 620 11.46 -33.04 15.65
CA VAL A 620 10.31 -33.90 15.37
C VAL A 620 10.52 -34.51 13.97
N ARG A 621 10.49 -35.85 13.92
CA ARG A 621 10.62 -36.66 12.72
C ARG A 621 9.59 -36.26 11.65
N ARG A 622 10.07 -36.12 10.44
CA ARG A 622 9.29 -35.98 9.21
C ARG A 622 8.43 -37.25 9.02
N VAL A 623 7.11 -37.10 9.08
CA VAL A 623 6.18 -38.14 8.63
C VAL A 623 5.61 -37.69 7.29
N GLN A 624 5.89 -38.47 6.26
CA GLN A 624 5.21 -38.35 4.96
C GLN A 624 3.81 -38.94 5.13
N SER A 625 2.75 -38.15 4.99
CA SER A 625 1.41 -38.66 4.88
C SER A 625 1.14 -39.07 3.44
N GLU A 626 1.07 -40.36 3.19
CA GLU A 626 0.35 -40.93 2.05
C GLU A 626 -1.13 -40.63 2.25
N ALA A 627 -1.69 -39.77 1.42
CA ALA A 627 -3.14 -39.60 1.35
C ALA A 627 -3.74 -40.82 0.66
N GLY A 628 -4.43 -41.63 1.44
CA GLY A 628 -5.20 -42.77 0.97
C GLY A 628 -6.31 -42.35 0.03
N ALA A 629 -6.31 -42.95 -1.14
CA ALA A 629 -7.45 -43.09 -1.99
C ALA A 629 -8.31 -44.23 -1.45
N ASP A 630 -9.48 -43.93 -0.95
CA ASP A 630 -10.54 -44.93 -0.85
C ASP A 630 -11.90 -44.25 -1.05
N GLN A 631 -12.48 -44.53 -2.22
CA GLN A 631 -13.90 -44.56 -2.55
C GLN A 631 -14.03 -44.81 -4.06
N ASP A 632 -14.20 -46.06 -4.48
CA ASP A 632 -15.42 -46.60 -5.03
C ASP A 632 -15.19 -48.02 -5.60
N ALA A 633 -15.66 -48.99 -4.86
CA ALA A 633 -15.92 -50.32 -5.38
C ALA A 633 -17.36 -50.35 -5.90
N ARG A 634 -17.55 -50.54 -7.20
CA ARG A 634 -18.62 -51.34 -7.81
C ARG A 634 -18.67 -51.16 -9.33
N HIS A 635 -18.22 -52.10 -10.07
CA HIS A 635 -18.78 -52.84 -11.19
C HIS A 635 -17.71 -53.35 -12.16
N ARG A 636 -17.51 -54.66 -12.15
CA ARG A 636 -16.90 -55.47 -13.24
C ARG A 636 -18.07 -56.02 -14.11
N PRO A 637 -17.87 -56.70 -15.28
CA PRO A 637 -16.62 -57.11 -15.96
C PRO A 637 -16.63 -56.98 -17.51
N GLY A 638 -15.50 -57.23 -18.12
CA GLY A 638 -15.40 -57.53 -19.55
C GLY A 638 -13.96 -57.49 -20.10
N ARG A 639 -13.34 -58.67 -20.17
CA ARG A 639 -12.08 -58.99 -20.92
C ARG A 639 -12.42 -59.37 -22.36
N PRO A 640 -11.47 -59.70 -23.32
CA PRO A 640 -10.10 -59.28 -23.56
C PRO A 640 -9.79 -59.01 -25.08
N SER A 641 -8.67 -58.51 -25.43
CA SER A 641 -7.82 -59.06 -26.52
C SER A 641 -6.56 -58.24 -26.83
N ARG A 642 -5.48 -58.96 -26.81
CA ARG A 642 -4.14 -58.73 -27.45
C ARG A 642 -4.23 -59.17 -28.91
N PRO A 643 -3.14 -59.13 -29.79
CA PRO A 643 -1.87 -58.38 -29.84
C PRO A 643 -1.48 -57.95 -31.27
N SER A 644 -0.35 -57.31 -31.43
CA SER A 644 0.69 -57.56 -32.47
C SER A 644 1.35 -56.25 -32.90
N ARG A 645 2.57 -56.19 -32.98
CA ARG A 645 3.82 -56.66 -33.57
C ARG A 645 4.61 -55.47 -34.14
N ARG A 646 5.83 -55.40 -33.61
CA ARG A 646 7.09 -55.30 -34.34
C ARG A 646 7.22 -54.48 -35.61
N ALA A 647 8.17 -53.57 -35.64
CA ALA A 647 9.28 -53.59 -36.57
C ALA A 647 10.51 -52.89 -36.04
N ARG A 648 11.59 -53.64 -36.02
CA ARG A 648 12.97 -53.21 -35.86
C ARG A 648 13.53 -52.75 -37.19
N LEU A 649 14.55 -51.91 -37.14
CA LEU A 649 15.80 -51.97 -37.95
C LEU A 649 16.67 -50.81 -37.44
N ARG A 650 17.82 -51.09 -36.72
CA ARG A 650 19.15 -51.42 -37.20
C ARG A 650 19.73 -50.28 -38.04
N GLY A 651 20.78 -49.73 -37.57
CA GLY A 651 22.18 -49.80 -37.70
C GLY A 651 22.78 -48.47 -37.30
N GLY A 652 23.80 -48.27 -36.56
CA GLY A 652 25.09 -48.97 -36.56
C GLY A 652 26.14 -47.93 -36.77
N GLY A 653 27.15 -47.91 -35.91
CA GLY A 653 28.44 -47.28 -36.17
C GLY A 653 28.88 -46.32 -35.05
N ASP A 654 29.53 -46.84 -34.10
CA ASP A 654 30.93 -46.80 -33.64
C ASP A 654 31.72 -45.53 -33.96
N GLY A 655 32.39 -45.04 -32.95
CA GLY A 655 33.51 -44.12 -33.10
C GLY A 655 33.89 -43.37 -31.81
N ARG A 656 34.43 -44.06 -30.87
CA ARG A 656 35.49 -43.77 -29.90
C ARG A 656 36.25 -42.46 -30.05
N ALA A 657 36.34 -41.80 -28.90
CA ALA A 657 37.55 -41.46 -28.12
C ALA A 657 38.42 -40.32 -28.69
N THR A 658 38.80 -39.39 -27.93
CA THR A 658 39.88 -39.29 -26.98
C THR A 658 40.14 -37.82 -26.65
N HIS A 659 40.43 -37.60 -25.40
CA HIS A 659 41.36 -36.62 -24.81
C HIS A 659 42.04 -35.60 -25.74
N ALA A 660 42.02 -34.33 -25.30
CA ALA A 660 43.28 -33.67 -24.94
C ALA A 660 43.01 -32.33 -24.26
N ALA A 661 43.62 -32.21 -23.13
CA ALA A 661 43.94 -30.94 -22.48
C ALA A 661 44.92 -30.14 -23.35
N GLY A 662 44.77 -28.85 -23.38
CA GLY A 662 45.70 -27.93 -23.99
C GLY A 662 45.61 -26.58 -23.32
N ARG A 663 46.50 -26.40 -22.36
CA ARG A 663 46.93 -25.09 -21.83
C ARG A 663 47.73 -24.35 -22.90
N LEU A 664 47.92 -23.07 -22.59
CA LEU A 664 48.92 -22.12 -23.04
C LEU A 664 48.32 -21.08 -23.96
N ALA A 665 48.44 -19.87 -23.70
CA ALA A 665 49.37 -18.93 -23.13
C ALA A 665 49.34 -17.69 -24.01
N ASP A 666 49.30 -16.60 -23.36
CA ASP A 666 50.12 -15.42 -23.58
C ASP A 666 50.38 -14.94 -25.01
N ALA A 667 50.03 -13.69 -25.23
CA ALA A 667 50.80 -12.63 -25.86
C ALA A 667 49.81 -11.49 -26.18
N GLY A 668 49.96 -10.33 -25.78
CA GLY A 668 51.06 -9.46 -25.52
C GLY A 668 50.50 -8.05 -25.80
N ALA A 669 50.57 -7.20 -24.84
CA ALA A 669 50.41 -5.76 -25.03
C ALA A 669 51.59 -5.23 -25.91
N PRO A 670 51.47 -4.04 -26.50
CA PRO A 670 52.45 -3.09 -26.09
C PRO A 670 51.89 -1.75 -25.67
N GLU A 671 52.47 -1.32 -24.58
CA GLU A 671 52.62 0.06 -24.15
C GLU A 671 53.20 0.99 -25.24
N ALA A 672 52.78 2.24 -25.24
CA ALA A 672 53.70 3.36 -25.53
C ALA A 672 53.07 4.67 -24.99
N GLU A 673 53.54 5.11 -23.88
CA GLU A 673 53.83 6.52 -23.58
C GLU A 673 55.32 6.77 -23.92
N PRO A 674 55.87 8.02 -23.91
CA PRO A 674 55.35 9.32 -23.55
C PRO A 674 55.85 10.48 -24.48
N GLY A 675 55.35 11.67 -24.32
CA GLY A 675 55.95 12.82 -24.97
C GLY A 675 55.49 14.14 -24.36
N ALA A 676 56.22 14.55 -23.34
CA ALA A 676 56.17 15.89 -22.76
C ALA A 676 56.63 16.99 -23.73
N ARG A 677 56.01 18.14 -23.64
CA ARG A 677 56.69 19.48 -23.64
C ARG A 677 55.68 20.62 -23.50
N ARG A 678 55.73 21.29 -22.37
CA ARG A 678 55.59 22.77 -22.21
C ARG A 678 56.91 23.41 -22.59
N PRO A 679 57.09 24.73 -22.76
CA PRO A 679 56.25 25.91 -22.46
C PRO A 679 56.33 27.01 -23.52
N GLY A 680 55.53 28.07 -23.38
CA GLY A 680 55.73 29.32 -24.13
C GLY A 680 54.89 30.46 -23.61
N ARG A 681 55.51 31.26 -22.84
CA ARG A 681 55.15 32.60 -22.32
C ARG A 681 55.00 33.67 -23.43
N GLY A 682 54.23 34.71 -23.11
CA GLY A 682 54.31 36.06 -23.65
C GLY A 682 52.95 36.47 -24.20
N GLY A 683 52.38 37.58 -23.86
CA GLY A 683 52.82 38.80 -23.25
C GLY A 683 51.67 39.79 -23.33
N SER A 684 51.45 40.43 -22.24
CA SER A 684 50.86 41.71 -22.01
C SER A 684 50.58 42.59 -23.27
N VAL A 685 49.47 43.34 -23.23
CA VAL A 685 49.49 44.81 -23.25
C VAL A 685 48.10 45.36 -22.95
N ALA A 686 48.04 46.16 -21.96
CA ALA A 686 47.03 47.04 -21.44
C ALA A 686 46.70 48.21 -22.44
N ARG A 687 45.50 48.74 -22.24
CA ARG A 687 45.17 50.20 -22.09
C ARG A 687 43.67 50.37 -22.30
N ARG A 688 42.97 50.80 -21.25
CA ARG A 688 42.70 52.21 -20.83
C ARG A 688 41.90 53.01 -21.85
N GLY A 689 40.79 53.54 -21.37
CA GLY A 689 40.09 54.72 -21.87
C GLY A 689 38.61 54.66 -21.40
N GLN A 690 38.31 55.12 -20.26
CA GLN A 690 37.83 56.44 -19.84
C GLN A 690 36.36 56.66 -20.18
N ALA A 691 35.58 56.75 -19.09
CA ALA A 691 34.38 57.60 -18.98
C ALA A 691 34.79 59.11 -19.12
N PRO A 692 33.89 60.05 -19.31
CA PRO A 692 32.98 60.50 -18.27
C PRO A 692 31.66 61.19 -18.76
N GLY A 693 30.89 61.66 -17.79
CA GLY A 693 30.05 62.84 -17.78
C GLY A 693 28.58 62.54 -17.53
N GLU A 694 28.14 62.62 -16.36
CA GLU A 694 27.60 63.70 -15.52
C GLU A 694 26.47 64.54 -16.15
N ARG A 695 25.49 64.65 -15.32
CA ARG A 695 24.53 65.71 -14.92
C ARG A 695 23.13 65.36 -15.29
N GLY A 696 22.17 65.46 -14.43
CA GLY A 696 21.91 66.23 -13.24
C GLY A 696 20.41 66.33 -13.10
N GLY A 697 20.01 66.33 -11.86
CA GLY A 697 19.00 67.15 -11.24
C GLY A 697 17.58 66.81 -11.61
N GLU A 698 16.68 66.62 -10.76
CA GLU A 698 16.18 67.39 -9.65
C GLU A 698 14.95 66.70 -9.06
N LYS A 699 14.87 66.65 -7.77
CA LYS A 699 13.59 66.57 -7.04
C LYS A 699 12.94 67.94 -7.00
N PRO A 700 11.62 68.06 -6.83
CA PRO A 700 11.10 68.42 -5.53
C PRO A 700 9.77 67.67 -5.14
N ARG A 701 9.69 67.33 -3.86
CA ARG A 701 8.80 67.81 -2.75
C ARG A 701 7.35 68.09 -3.09
N ALA A 702 6.50 67.26 -2.46
CA ALA A 702 5.59 67.47 -1.31
C ALA A 702 4.48 68.54 -1.47
N ALA A 703 3.24 68.10 -1.18
CA ALA A 703 2.20 68.76 -0.35
C ALA A 703 0.95 67.83 -0.41
N ASP A 704 0.56 67.29 0.67
CA ASP A 704 -0.37 67.77 1.70
C ASP A 704 -1.84 67.69 1.33
N GLY A 705 -2.58 67.13 2.25
CA GLY A 705 -3.99 67.37 2.59
C GLY A 705 -4.89 66.21 2.36
N GLY A 706 -5.41 65.51 3.30
CA GLY A 706 -6.11 65.82 4.48
C GLY A 706 -7.17 64.71 4.64
N GLY A 707 -7.22 64.01 5.71
CA GLY A 707 -8.34 63.21 6.12
C GLY A 707 -9.53 64.09 6.58
N PRO A 708 -10.62 63.54 7.02
CA PRO A 708 -10.68 62.80 8.28
C PRO A 708 -11.69 61.62 8.34
N ARG A 709 -11.47 60.74 9.29
CA ARG A 709 -12.53 60.00 10.05
C ARG A 709 -13.29 61.04 10.91
N PRO A 710 -14.47 60.75 11.57
CA PRO A 710 -14.85 59.51 12.25
C PRO A 710 -16.40 59.25 12.39
N HIS A 711 -16.68 58.32 13.31
CA HIS A 711 -17.88 58.04 14.20
C HIS A 711 -18.76 56.89 13.76
N ARG A 712 -18.77 55.77 14.50
CA ARG A 712 -19.48 55.41 15.74
C ARG A 712 -20.94 55.85 15.78
N ALA A 713 -21.84 54.81 15.83
CA ALA A 713 -22.81 54.54 16.91
C ALA A 713 -23.88 53.54 16.44
N GLY A 714 -24.09 52.46 17.15
CA GLY A 714 -25.41 51.84 17.27
C GLY A 714 -26.21 52.66 18.29
N PRO A 715 -27.36 52.29 18.79
CA PRO A 715 -28.00 50.95 18.89
C PRO A 715 -29.53 50.93 18.79
N ARG A 716 -30.14 49.71 18.97
CA ARG A 716 -31.45 49.40 19.63
C ARG A 716 -32.78 49.80 18.99
N GLY A 717 -33.72 48.87 19.16
CA GLY A 717 -35.14 49.01 19.39
C GLY A 717 -35.92 48.06 18.49
N ASP A 718 -36.31 46.98 18.94
CA ASP A 718 -37.56 46.56 19.65
C ASP A 718 -38.83 46.75 18.83
N GLU A 719 -39.55 45.67 18.87
CA GLU A 719 -40.98 45.51 19.05
C GLU A 719 -41.87 45.26 17.84
N ASP A 720 -42.49 44.12 17.98
CA ASP A 720 -43.95 43.83 17.97
C ASP A 720 -44.69 43.67 16.66
N GLY A 721 -45.45 42.61 16.69
CA GLY A 721 -46.82 42.59 16.30
C GLY A 721 -47.23 41.49 15.33
N ALA A 722 -47.56 40.37 15.83
CA ALA A 722 -48.93 39.84 16.01
C ALA A 722 -49.66 39.39 14.74
N ALA A 723 -50.02 38.13 14.76
CA ALA A 723 -51.36 37.55 14.69
C ALA A 723 -52.08 37.36 13.35
N GLY A 724 -52.59 36.16 13.23
CA GLY A 724 -53.81 35.83 12.45
C GLY A 724 -53.59 34.59 11.57
N ALA A 725 -53.84 33.43 11.95
CA ALA A 725 -55.05 32.73 12.37
C ALA A 725 -56.01 32.39 11.22
N ARG A 726 -56.28 31.12 11.20
CA ARG A 726 -57.53 30.39 10.82
C ARG A 726 -57.50 29.64 9.51
N GLN A 727 -57.60 28.33 9.65
CA GLN A 727 -58.83 27.51 9.49
C GLN A 727 -59.12 27.22 8.02
N GLY A 728 -59.39 26.07 7.59
CA GLY A 728 -59.98 24.88 8.15
C GLY A 728 -60.27 23.88 7.02
N ALA A 729 -60.33 22.72 7.42
CA ALA A 729 -61.40 21.76 7.39
C ALA A 729 -61.57 20.85 6.16
N ARG A 730 -61.32 19.58 6.41
CA ARG A 730 -62.24 18.42 6.36
C ARG A 730 -62.92 18.05 5.03
N ARG A 731 -62.72 16.85 4.59
CA ARG A 731 -63.60 15.64 4.62
C ARG A 731 -63.18 14.70 3.48
N ALA A 732 -62.91 13.49 3.73
CA ALA A 732 -63.69 12.27 3.89
C ALA A 732 -63.69 11.41 2.61
N GLY A 733 -63.28 10.14 2.78
CA GLY A 733 -63.43 9.09 1.80
C GLY A 733 -64.92 8.69 1.63
N PRO A 734 -65.29 7.50 1.14
CA PRO A 734 -64.65 6.17 1.08
C PRO A 734 -64.95 5.35 -0.21
N GLY A 735 -64.58 4.09 -0.22
CA GLY A 735 -65.20 3.00 -1.00
C GLY A 735 -64.22 2.29 -1.92
N SER A 736 -63.74 1.08 -1.56
CA SER A 736 -64.22 -0.26 -1.91
C SER A 736 -64.29 -0.53 -3.44
N GLU A 737 -63.73 -1.53 -3.99
CA GLU A 737 -63.87 -2.97 -3.90
C GLU A 737 -62.95 -3.66 -4.91
N GLU A 738 -62.33 -4.75 -4.50
CA GLU A 738 -62.34 -6.09 -5.06
C GLU A 738 -62.01 -6.32 -6.55
N GLY A 739 -61.15 -7.33 -6.77
CA GLY A 739 -61.19 -8.18 -7.93
C GLY A 739 -59.92 -8.93 -8.25
N HIS A 740 -59.76 -10.05 -7.65
CA HIS A 740 -59.18 -11.34 -8.11
C HIS A 740 -58.27 -11.42 -9.34
N GLY A 741 -57.22 -12.18 -9.11
CA GLY A 741 -56.23 -12.79 -9.92
C GLY A 741 -56.73 -13.65 -11.15
N PRO A 742 -55.88 -14.44 -11.83
CA PRO A 742 -54.96 -15.44 -11.23
C PRO A 742 -53.46 -15.14 -11.40
#